data_be343d179d1d17292629f85cf5ef042d
#
_entry.id   be343d179d1d17292629f85cf5ef042d
#
_cell.length_a   1.000
_cell.length_b   1.000
_cell.length_c   1.000
_cell.angle_alpha   90.00
_cell.angle_beta   90.00
_cell.angle_gamma   90.00
#
_symmetry.space_group_name_H-M   'P 1'
#
loop_
_entity.id
_entity.type
_entity.pdbx_description
1 polymer ?
#
loop_
_entity_poly.entity_id
_entity_poly.type
_entity_poly.pdbx_seq_one_letter_code
_entity_poly.pdbx_strand_id
1 'polypeptide(L)'
;MKNRVILRCKSLLFLLSISIFVGAQNKSFVLVDSEKKASLFVSEKEAPVVQTAISLLRSDVSIVTGKELDIRSESKKNSRNNVVIGTLGTSRTVDYLIKEGLVNADSICDAWEAFSLQIIEWEDTPTLVIVGSDSRGTAYGILELSRIIGVSPWYYFADMPVEKRSDLILSDVDTTQKPSIQYRGVFLNDEDWGFMPWATKTCDSHSTKGAIGPKAYEKVFELLLRLRANTIWPAMHECTVPFYLVEGNREMADKYGIVVGTSHCEPMMRCALGEWDKKNGAYNYPDNRENVLNFWRDRLVELNQSDNIFTIGMRGLHDSMMEGVKTTEEYKKYLDKVIKDQRRLLSENLRKDVSEIPQVFIPYKEVLDVYDAGLEVPEDVTLIWCDDNYGYIRRLSDEDERRRSGGSGIYYHVSYWGRPHDYLWLTSTSPGLIYSEMKRAYDYGAEKIWILNVGDFKAAEYLAEFFLDLAWNINMVNEATVFDHLFRWNEQRFGKEIAFDLTEAMKEYYHLATIRKPEHLGWNRVEEGVYPGLTPVVDTEYNPFFRNELANRVNAYEKLTSVVCHLKNKLLPEKKDCYFELVEYPVVASAQMNIKWLNAQMARYYSSTDSVLFTKYAILSRDAYQQIEELTYQYNKVIAGGKWDKVMDMAPRNLPVFQEPDFRMNDIRPVDVDENTFCNSFVWAINANWGEWESEKAKILPGVGHSFNSVALEKGSSITFMCYLTKTGEGTIKIGTLPNHDVNGGGMKFAVYINGNEVGEIDYSTKGRSEKWKQNVLRNQVVSTLNYNFQEVGNVELTVQSLSPHIILDQIMITVGEEVPFYEFPVQMK
;
A
#
# COMPACT_ATOMS: atom_id res chain seq x y z
N MET A 1 22.20 -63.86 45.26
CA MET A 1 23.44 -63.99 46.04
C MET A 1 24.02 -62.64 46.23
N LYS A 2 23.86 -62.09 47.41
CA LYS A 2 24.93 -61.74 48.36
C LYS A 2 25.87 -60.63 47.81
N ASN A 3 25.67 -59.45 48.32
CA ASN A 3 26.41 -58.70 49.40
C ASN A 3 27.41 -57.72 48.82
N ARG A 4 27.70 -56.58 49.29
CA ARG A 4 27.58 -55.90 50.61
C ARG A 4 27.83 -54.37 50.38
N VAL A 5 27.15 -53.58 51.15
CA VAL A 5 27.37 -52.24 51.60
C VAL A 5 28.81 -51.94 51.97
N ILE A 6 29.33 -50.72 51.55
CA ILE A 6 30.30 -49.97 52.36
C ILE A 6 29.91 -48.48 52.27
N LEU A 7 29.52 -47.95 53.44
CA LEU A 7 29.37 -46.59 53.81
C LEU A 7 30.70 -45.83 53.82
N ARG A 8 30.80 -44.67 53.19
CA ARG A 8 31.79 -43.66 53.59
C ARG A 8 31.14 -42.27 53.48
N CYS A 9 30.95 -41.69 54.67
CA CYS A 9 30.67 -40.29 54.90
C CYS A 9 31.80 -39.39 54.30
N LYS A 10 31.46 -38.47 53.49
CA LYS A 10 32.23 -37.28 53.27
C LYS A 10 31.31 -36.06 53.37
N SER A 11 31.71 -35.14 54.28
CA SER A 11 31.14 -33.92 54.65
C SER A 11 30.74 -33.05 53.44
N LEU A 12 29.44 -32.74 53.31
CA LEU A 12 28.91 -31.77 52.39
C LEU A 12 29.07 -30.38 52.99
N LEU A 13 30.02 -29.60 52.53
CA LEU A 13 30.02 -28.15 52.69
C LEU A 13 28.86 -27.57 51.84
N PHE A 14 27.82 -27.12 52.53
CA PHE A 14 26.73 -26.38 51.93
C PHE A 14 27.26 -24.95 51.67
N LEU A 15 27.73 -24.65 50.45
CA LEU A 15 27.86 -23.29 49.96
C LEU A 15 26.50 -22.73 49.64
N LEU A 16 25.93 -21.95 50.54
CA LEU A 16 24.81 -21.07 50.23
C LEU A 16 25.26 -20.07 49.17
N SER A 17 25.02 -20.35 47.90
CA SER A 17 24.99 -19.29 46.88
C SER A 17 23.74 -18.44 47.09
N ILE A 18 23.92 -17.32 47.78
CA ILE A 18 22.96 -16.24 47.78
C ILE A 18 22.95 -15.69 46.33
N SER A 19 22.01 -16.23 45.52
CA SER A 19 21.61 -15.54 44.31
C SER A 19 20.96 -14.24 44.71
N ILE A 20 21.72 -13.17 44.65
CA ILE A 20 21.15 -11.84 44.69
C ILE A 20 20.31 -11.74 43.42
N PHE A 21 19.02 -12.02 43.52
CA PHE A 21 18.05 -11.50 42.59
C PHE A 21 18.13 -9.97 42.67
N VAL A 22 18.95 -9.36 41.83
CA VAL A 22 18.77 -7.97 41.48
C VAL A 22 17.43 -7.92 40.76
N GLY A 23 16.38 -7.69 41.50
CA GLY A 23 15.08 -7.34 40.95
C GLY A 23 15.33 -6.18 40.00
N ALA A 24 15.06 -6.38 38.72
CA ALA A 24 15.04 -5.27 37.76
C ALA A 24 14.06 -4.23 38.36
N GLN A 25 14.59 -3.15 38.89
CA GLN A 25 13.78 -2.06 39.36
C GLN A 25 13.09 -1.47 38.17
N ASN A 26 11.76 -1.60 38.09
CA ASN A 26 10.98 -1.03 37.00
C ASN A 26 11.33 0.45 36.89
N LYS A 27 12.04 0.83 35.80
CA LYS A 27 12.42 2.20 35.57
C LYS A 27 11.18 2.99 35.15
N SER A 28 10.76 3.96 35.89
CA SER A 28 9.64 4.83 35.58
C SER A 28 10.09 6.29 35.41
N PHE A 29 9.45 6.98 34.48
CA PHE A 29 9.70 8.40 34.22
C PHE A 29 8.36 9.15 34.18
N VAL A 30 8.26 10.23 34.96
CA VAL A 30 7.07 11.07 34.96
C VAL A 30 7.23 12.16 33.89
N LEU A 31 6.51 12.04 32.78
CA LEU A 31 6.49 13.10 31.77
C LEU A 31 5.63 14.28 32.21
N VAL A 32 4.44 14.00 32.77
CA VAL A 32 3.51 14.97 33.33
C VAL A 32 2.70 14.27 34.42
N ASP A 33 2.52 14.92 35.57
CA ASP A 33 1.54 14.58 36.62
C ASP A 33 0.91 15.84 37.23
N SER A 34 0.11 15.71 38.28
CA SER A 34 -0.55 16.84 38.93
C SER A 34 0.44 17.91 39.45
N GLU A 35 1.62 17.50 39.92
CA GLU A 35 2.62 18.34 40.55
C GLU A 35 3.79 18.72 39.63
N LYS A 36 4.12 17.86 38.67
CA LYS A 36 5.35 17.96 37.88
C LYS A 36 5.10 17.87 36.39
N LYS A 37 5.95 18.55 35.64
CA LYS A 37 6.11 18.34 34.20
C LYS A 37 7.59 18.26 33.85
N ALA A 38 7.93 17.41 32.88
CA ALA A 38 9.29 17.32 32.39
C ALA A 38 9.68 18.58 31.59
N SER A 39 10.98 18.80 31.45
CA SER A 39 11.53 19.79 30.51
C SER A 39 12.24 19.05 29.36
N LEU A 40 12.09 19.55 28.16
CA LEU A 40 12.82 19.07 27.00
C LEU A 40 14.20 19.73 26.98
N PHE A 41 15.22 18.91 27.10
CA PHE A 41 16.61 19.35 27.18
C PHE A 41 17.29 19.06 25.85
N VAL A 42 17.58 20.10 25.07
CA VAL A 42 17.95 19.97 23.66
C VAL A 42 19.03 20.98 23.28
N SER A 43 19.88 20.60 22.31
CA SER A 43 20.87 21.48 21.70
C SER A 43 20.20 22.50 20.77
N GLU A 44 20.65 23.77 20.84
CA GLU A 44 20.23 24.81 19.91
C GLU A 44 20.74 24.59 18.50
N LYS A 45 21.66 23.61 18.29
CA LYS A 45 22.26 23.27 16.99
C LYS A 45 21.49 22.18 16.26
N GLU A 46 20.45 21.62 16.88
CA GLU A 46 19.66 20.60 16.23
C GLU A 46 18.99 21.11 14.95
N ALA A 47 18.91 20.22 13.95
CA ALA A 47 18.36 20.54 12.63
C ALA A 47 16.88 20.99 12.69
N PRO A 48 16.37 21.71 11.67
CA PRO A 48 14.98 22.19 11.62
C PRO A 48 13.94 21.10 11.86
N VAL A 49 14.14 19.89 11.31
CA VAL A 49 13.22 18.75 11.48
C VAL A 49 13.11 18.32 12.95
N VAL A 50 14.21 18.36 13.71
CA VAL A 50 14.20 18.04 15.15
C VAL A 50 13.43 19.10 15.91
N GLN A 51 13.64 20.39 15.62
CA GLN A 51 12.89 21.49 16.23
C GLN A 51 11.38 21.39 15.91
N THR A 52 11.05 20.99 14.69
CA THR A 52 9.66 20.73 14.26
C THR A 52 9.05 19.59 15.06
N ALA A 53 9.74 18.45 15.19
CA ALA A 53 9.27 17.31 15.97
C ALA A 53 9.09 17.66 17.47
N ILE A 54 9.97 18.46 18.04
CA ILE A 54 9.83 19.00 19.41
C ILE A 54 8.55 19.84 19.55
N SER A 55 8.27 20.69 18.57
CA SER A 55 7.06 21.54 18.58
C SER A 55 5.80 20.67 18.48
N LEU A 56 5.82 19.61 17.67
CA LEU A 56 4.73 18.65 17.57
C LEU A 56 4.54 17.89 18.89
N LEU A 57 5.59 17.36 19.50
CA LEU A 57 5.49 16.68 20.79
C LEU A 57 4.91 17.58 21.89
N ARG A 58 5.32 18.85 21.94
CA ARG A 58 4.78 19.82 22.92
C ARG A 58 3.28 20.03 22.72
N SER A 59 2.86 20.18 21.47
CA SER A 59 1.45 20.25 21.10
C SER A 59 0.70 18.98 21.52
N ASP A 60 1.27 17.80 21.24
CA ASP A 60 0.68 16.50 21.57
C ASP A 60 0.48 16.33 23.09
N VAL A 61 1.51 16.64 23.88
CA VAL A 61 1.41 16.59 25.34
C VAL A 61 0.36 17.60 25.84
N SER A 62 0.30 18.78 25.25
CA SER A 62 -0.72 19.78 25.60
C SER A 62 -2.13 19.30 25.22
N ILE A 63 -2.30 18.67 24.08
CA ILE A 63 -3.58 18.07 23.68
C ILE A 63 -3.98 16.96 24.66
N VAL A 64 -3.07 16.08 25.08
CA VAL A 64 -3.38 14.98 26.00
C VAL A 64 -3.64 15.46 27.41
N THR A 65 -2.81 16.38 27.96
CA THR A 65 -2.81 16.70 29.39
C THR A 65 -3.31 18.10 29.76
N GLY A 66 -3.45 18.98 28.78
CA GLY A 66 -3.67 20.41 29.00
C GLY A 66 -2.42 21.17 29.48
N LYS A 67 -1.26 20.50 29.57
CA LYS A 67 0.02 21.11 30.05
C LYS A 67 1.04 21.10 28.91
N GLU A 68 1.78 22.22 28.80
CA GLU A 68 2.82 22.33 27.77
C GLU A 68 4.20 22.12 28.40
N LEU A 69 5.08 21.35 27.74
CA LEU A 69 6.45 21.11 28.19
C LEU A 69 7.34 22.33 27.91
N ASP A 70 8.25 22.62 28.84
CA ASP A 70 9.25 23.69 28.68
C ASP A 70 10.45 23.18 27.89
N ILE A 71 11.02 24.02 27.02
CA ILE A 71 12.31 23.76 26.35
C ILE A 71 13.42 24.39 27.14
N ARG A 72 14.53 23.66 27.34
CA ARG A 72 15.75 24.15 27.98
C ARG A 72 16.96 23.83 27.12
N SER A 73 17.86 24.80 26.99
CA SER A 73 19.12 24.57 26.31
C SER A 73 20.05 23.67 27.14
N GLU A 74 20.76 22.75 26.49
CA GLU A 74 21.77 21.89 27.11
C GLU A 74 22.95 22.63 27.74
N SER A 75 23.07 23.94 27.56
CA SER A 75 24.05 24.79 28.24
C SER A 75 23.73 25.04 29.72
N LYS A 76 22.51 24.69 30.17
CA LYS A 76 22.08 24.90 31.58
C LYS A 76 22.26 23.60 32.36
N LYS A 77 22.67 23.72 33.63
CA LYS A 77 22.87 22.58 34.55
C LYS A 77 21.56 21.79 34.73
N ASN A 78 21.67 20.47 34.75
CA ASN A 78 20.55 19.57 35.00
C ASN A 78 19.81 19.91 36.29
N SER A 79 18.50 20.00 36.25
CA SER A 79 17.69 20.23 37.44
C SER A 79 16.35 19.54 37.31
N ARG A 80 16.31 18.22 37.58
CA ARG A 80 15.11 17.40 37.74
C ARG A 80 14.31 17.09 36.47
N ASN A 81 13.92 15.84 36.34
CA ASN A 81 12.87 15.31 35.42
C ASN A 81 12.97 15.83 33.95
N ASN A 82 14.00 15.43 33.24
CA ASN A 82 14.27 15.90 31.89
C ASN A 82 14.05 14.81 30.86
N VAL A 83 13.56 15.22 29.69
CA VAL A 83 13.68 14.47 28.43
C VAL A 83 14.88 15.03 27.70
N VAL A 84 15.98 14.30 27.66
CA VAL A 84 17.20 14.68 26.91
C VAL A 84 17.01 14.22 25.45
N ILE A 85 17.10 15.14 24.52
CA ILE A 85 16.90 14.89 23.09
C ILE A 85 18.15 15.31 22.34
N GLY A 86 18.66 14.44 21.47
CA GLY A 86 19.79 14.84 20.64
C GLY A 86 20.17 13.86 19.54
N THR A 87 20.83 14.44 18.55
CA THR A 87 21.43 13.73 17.42
C THR A 87 22.90 13.42 17.74
N LEU A 88 23.36 12.21 17.42
CA LEU A 88 24.75 11.79 17.57
C LEU A 88 25.71 12.81 16.94
N GLY A 89 26.74 13.22 17.69
CA GLY A 89 27.73 14.21 17.23
C GLY A 89 27.23 15.66 17.18
N THR A 90 25.94 15.92 17.46
CA THR A 90 25.36 17.28 17.52
C THR A 90 25.06 17.70 18.96
N SER A 91 24.45 16.84 19.76
CA SER A 91 24.18 17.08 21.19
C SER A 91 25.34 16.64 22.05
N ARG A 92 25.99 17.59 22.71
CA ARG A 92 27.10 17.31 23.63
C ARG A 92 26.64 16.50 24.84
N THR A 93 25.41 16.70 25.28
CA THR A 93 24.85 15.97 26.42
C THR A 93 24.63 14.51 26.07
N VAL A 94 24.07 14.23 24.93
CA VAL A 94 23.89 12.84 24.44
C VAL A 94 25.24 12.14 24.25
N ASP A 95 26.21 12.81 23.61
CA ASP A 95 27.56 12.25 23.41
C ASP A 95 28.25 11.98 24.77
N TYR A 96 28.05 12.85 25.76
CA TYR A 96 28.56 12.65 27.15
C TYR A 96 27.91 11.40 27.79
N LEU A 97 26.56 11.28 27.75
CA LEU A 97 25.86 10.15 28.36
C LEU A 97 26.24 8.80 27.72
N ILE A 98 26.50 8.77 26.44
CA ILE A 98 27.01 7.59 25.72
C ILE A 98 28.44 7.26 26.19
N LYS A 99 29.31 8.27 26.24
CA LYS A 99 30.71 8.10 26.67
C LYS A 99 30.82 7.57 28.11
N GLU A 100 29.93 8.02 29.00
CA GLU A 100 29.87 7.51 30.37
C GLU A 100 29.18 6.14 30.50
N GLY A 101 28.72 5.55 29.39
CA GLY A 101 28.04 4.26 29.36
C GLY A 101 26.64 4.26 29.99
N LEU A 102 26.03 5.43 30.15
CA LEU A 102 24.67 5.58 30.67
C LEU A 102 23.59 5.32 29.60
N VAL A 103 23.93 5.58 28.34
CA VAL A 103 23.07 5.36 27.16
C VAL A 103 23.79 4.41 26.21
N ASN A 104 23.08 3.37 25.75
CA ASN A 104 23.60 2.48 24.71
C ASN A 104 23.11 2.99 23.32
N ALA A 105 24.06 3.30 22.44
CA ALA A 105 23.80 3.75 21.08
C ALA A 105 24.51 2.85 20.03
N ASP A 106 25.11 1.72 20.41
CA ASP A 106 25.91 0.87 19.52
C ASP A 106 25.15 0.41 18.28
N SER A 107 23.86 0.12 18.42
CA SER A 107 23.01 -0.38 17.34
C SER A 107 22.51 0.69 16.36
N ILE A 108 22.73 1.97 16.68
CA ILE A 108 22.29 3.10 15.84
C ILE A 108 23.45 3.92 15.27
N CYS A 109 24.68 3.78 15.75
CA CYS A 109 25.83 4.63 15.39
C CYS A 109 26.04 4.79 13.89
N ASP A 110 25.95 3.70 13.13
CA ASP A 110 26.16 3.70 11.67
C ASP A 110 24.87 3.41 10.89
N ALA A 111 23.72 3.52 11.56
CA ALA A 111 22.45 3.20 10.96
C ALA A 111 21.77 4.47 10.39
N TRP A 112 21.13 4.31 9.26
CA TRP A 112 20.33 5.34 8.62
C TRP A 112 19.02 5.57 9.41
N GLU A 113 18.76 6.83 9.82
CA GLU A 113 17.51 7.27 10.45
C GLU A 113 17.04 6.41 11.63
N ALA A 114 18.00 5.86 12.38
CA ALA A 114 17.71 5.06 13.56
C ALA A 114 17.57 5.91 14.81
N PHE A 115 16.85 5.38 15.80
CA PHE A 115 16.71 6.05 17.09
C PHE A 115 16.64 5.06 18.25
N SER A 116 16.93 5.57 19.45
CA SER A 116 16.74 4.89 20.73
C SER A 116 16.05 5.78 21.74
N LEU A 117 15.10 5.20 22.50
CA LEU A 117 14.48 5.80 23.67
C LEU A 117 14.83 4.96 24.90
N GLN A 118 15.46 5.57 25.91
CA GLN A 118 15.90 4.86 27.12
C GLN A 118 15.58 5.69 28.38
N ILE A 119 15.03 5.04 29.40
CA ILE A 119 14.96 5.64 30.75
C ILE A 119 16.23 5.23 31.49
N ILE A 120 17.02 6.26 31.87
CA ILE A 120 18.27 6.11 32.62
C ILE A 120 18.17 6.82 33.96
N GLU A 121 19.10 6.50 34.82
CA GLU A 121 19.35 7.33 36.04
C GLU A 121 20.57 8.23 35.79
N TRP A 122 20.34 9.53 35.78
CA TRP A 122 21.39 10.53 35.58
C TRP A 122 21.40 11.54 36.73
N GLU A 123 22.53 11.58 37.46
CA GLU A 123 22.66 12.41 38.68
C GLU A 123 21.52 12.14 39.71
N ASP A 124 21.27 10.87 40.04
CA ASP A 124 20.21 10.39 40.94
C ASP A 124 18.78 10.83 40.52
N THR A 125 18.57 11.05 39.23
CA THR A 125 17.28 11.50 38.70
C THR A 125 16.87 10.64 37.49
N PRO A 126 15.65 10.03 37.50
CA PRO A 126 15.13 9.38 36.29
C PRO A 126 15.08 10.38 35.13
N THR A 127 15.68 9.98 34.01
CA THR A 127 15.81 10.81 32.81
C THR A 127 15.42 9.97 31.58
N LEU A 128 14.52 10.49 30.77
CA LEU A 128 14.25 9.90 29.46
C LEU A 128 15.22 10.45 28.43
N VAL A 129 15.92 9.60 27.71
CA VAL A 129 16.85 10.02 26.67
C VAL A 129 16.34 9.53 25.31
N ILE A 130 16.25 10.45 24.36
CA ILE A 130 15.91 10.22 22.96
C ILE A 130 17.15 10.53 22.13
N VAL A 131 17.68 9.52 21.49
CA VAL A 131 18.91 9.62 20.68
C VAL A 131 18.61 9.18 19.25
N GLY A 132 18.96 9.99 18.25
CA GLY A 132 18.93 9.62 16.83
C GLY A 132 20.32 9.48 16.24
N SER A 133 20.48 8.56 15.29
CA SER A 133 21.71 8.43 14.50
C SER A 133 21.96 9.65 13.62
N ASP A 134 20.88 10.27 13.16
CA ASP A 134 20.85 11.52 12.38
C ASP A 134 19.62 12.35 12.76
N SER A 135 19.42 13.48 12.11
CA SER A 135 18.36 14.43 12.45
C SER A 135 16.94 13.85 12.23
N ARG A 136 16.72 13.03 11.20
CA ARG A 136 15.43 12.37 10.99
C ARG A 136 15.21 11.25 12.00
N GLY A 137 16.23 10.46 12.31
CA GLY A 137 16.15 9.47 13.38
C GLY A 137 15.78 10.10 14.72
N THR A 138 16.38 11.25 15.06
CA THR A 138 16.00 12.02 16.28
C THR A 138 14.54 12.44 16.23
N ALA A 139 14.06 12.97 15.10
CA ALA A 139 12.67 13.38 14.94
C ALA A 139 11.69 12.20 15.08
N TYR A 140 12.03 11.02 14.52
CA TYR A 140 11.22 9.81 14.69
C TYR A 140 11.19 9.34 16.14
N GLY A 141 12.32 9.40 16.85
CA GLY A 141 12.35 9.10 18.29
C GLY A 141 11.45 10.03 19.11
N ILE A 142 11.41 11.32 18.79
CA ILE A 142 10.51 12.29 19.43
C ILE A 142 9.04 11.94 19.16
N LEU A 143 8.69 11.62 17.92
CA LEU A 143 7.32 11.28 17.53
C LEU A 143 6.91 9.86 17.97
N GLU A 144 7.87 8.96 18.20
CA GLU A 144 7.59 7.70 18.89
C GLU A 144 7.11 7.95 20.33
N LEU A 145 7.67 8.94 21.03
CA LEU A 145 7.13 9.35 22.33
C LEU A 145 5.68 9.87 22.18
N SER A 146 5.36 10.65 21.13
CA SER A 146 3.99 11.07 20.83
C SER A 146 3.06 9.86 20.65
N ARG A 147 3.50 8.81 19.95
CA ARG A 147 2.76 7.57 19.76
C ARG A 147 2.54 6.82 21.09
N ILE A 148 3.57 6.71 21.92
CA ILE A 148 3.51 6.08 23.25
C ILE A 148 2.50 6.78 24.18
N ILE A 149 2.40 8.09 24.14
CA ILE A 149 1.41 8.83 24.93
C ILE A 149 -0.01 8.82 24.31
N GLY A 150 -0.21 8.12 23.18
CA GLY A 150 -1.52 7.84 22.60
C GLY A 150 -1.99 8.79 21.50
N VAL A 151 -1.09 9.60 20.92
CA VAL A 151 -1.46 10.44 19.77
C VAL A 151 -1.27 9.64 18.47
N SER A 152 -2.36 9.38 17.77
CA SER A 152 -2.36 8.69 16.50
C SER A 152 -1.72 9.52 15.39
N PRO A 153 -0.94 8.95 14.46
CA PRO A 153 -0.54 9.65 13.23
C PRO A 153 -1.73 10.24 12.46
N TRP A 154 -2.86 9.59 12.52
CA TRP A 154 -4.10 9.94 11.81
C TRP A 154 -5.03 10.89 12.58
N TYR A 155 -4.55 11.50 13.68
CA TYR A 155 -5.38 12.40 14.47
C TYR A 155 -5.98 13.53 13.62
N TYR A 156 -5.27 13.99 12.59
CA TYR A 156 -5.74 15.02 11.66
C TYR A 156 -6.47 14.42 10.46
N PHE A 157 -5.85 13.47 9.72
CA PHE A 157 -6.41 12.98 8.45
C PHE A 157 -7.54 11.95 8.61
N ALA A 158 -7.74 11.36 9.77
CA ALA A 158 -8.87 10.48 10.06
C ALA A 158 -9.64 10.88 11.32
N ASP A 159 -9.52 12.14 11.74
CA ASP A 159 -10.24 12.71 12.90
C ASP A 159 -10.19 11.84 14.15
N MET A 160 -9.04 11.13 14.35
CA MET A 160 -8.85 10.27 15.50
C MET A 160 -8.84 11.08 16.80
N PRO A 161 -9.77 10.84 17.72
CA PRO A 161 -9.80 11.56 18.99
C PRO A 161 -8.57 11.23 19.83
N VAL A 162 -8.02 12.26 20.49
CA VAL A 162 -6.93 12.10 21.43
C VAL A 162 -7.50 11.99 22.84
N GLU A 163 -7.23 10.86 23.50
CA GLU A 163 -7.69 10.61 24.87
C GLU A 163 -7.03 11.58 25.86
N LYS A 164 -7.85 12.24 26.67
CA LYS A 164 -7.35 13.12 27.73
C LYS A 164 -6.89 12.34 28.94
N ARG A 165 -5.71 12.67 29.47
CA ARG A 165 -5.11 12.06 30.66
C ARG A 165 -4.52 13.14 31.55
N SER A 166 -4.70 13.03 32.89
CA SER A 166 -4.06 13.93 33.84
C SER A 166 -2.58 13.65 34.00
N ASP A 167 -2.20 12.36 33.89
CA ASP A 167 -0.87 11.87 34.17
C ASP A 167 -0.31 11.08 32.99
N LEU A 168 0.94 11.32 32.66
CA LEU A 168 1.74 10.59 31.70
C LEU A 168 2.97 10.03 32.39
N ILE A 169 2.90 8.79 32.85
CA ILE A 169 3.98 8.06 33.50
C ILE A 169 4.42 6.95 32.54
N LEU A 170 5.68 6.98 32.16
CA LEU A 170 6.30 5.99 31.27
C LEU A 170 7.01 4.94 32.14
N SER A 171 6.82 3.67 31.85
CA SER A 171 7.47 2.58 32.54
C SER A 171 8.20 1.67 31.54
N ASP A 172 9.42 1.28 31.90
CA ASP A 172 10.23 0.33 31.14
C ASP A 172 10.42 0.68 29.64
N VAL A 173 10.58 1.99 29.35
CA VAL A 173 10.89 2.44 27.99
C VAL A 173 12.36 2.18 27.72
N ASP A 174 12.62 1.17 26.90
CA ASP A 174 13.92 0.83 26.32
C ASP A 174 13.66 0.26 24.93
N THR A 175 13.74 1.10 23.93
CA THR A 175 13.44 0.71 22.54
C THR A 175 14.45 1.32 21.59
N THR A 176 14.90 0.51 20.64
CA THR A 176 15.77 0.93 19.55
C THR A 176 15.14 0.47 18.24
N GLN A 177 15.03 1.38 17.29
CA GLN A 177 14.42 1.13 16.00
C GLN A 177 15.26 1.68 14.86
N LYS A 178 15.21 1.01 13.73
CA LYS A 178 15.83 1.43 12.47
C LYS A 178 15.00 0.96 11.29
N PRO A 179 14.99 1.70 10.16
CA PRO A 179 14.23 1.31 8.99
C PRO A 179 14.85 0.12 8.25
N SER A 180 13.99 -0.70 7.62
CA SER A 180 14.39 -1.72 6.66
C SER A 180 14.67 -1.12 5.28
N ILE A 181 13.98 -0.05 4.91
CA ILE A 181 14.10 0.63 3.61
C ILE A 181 14.64 2.03 3.82
N GLN A 182 15.60 2.45 3.00
CA GLN A 182 16.26 3.74 3.17
C GLN A 182 15.33 4.94 2.90
N TYR A 183 14.66 4.98 1.75
CA TYR A 183 13.69 6.02 1.40
C TYR A 183 12.29 5.44 1.37
N ARG A 184 11.38 6.02 2.12
CA ARG A 184 10.02 5.53 2.36
C ARG A 184 9.04 6.67 2.15
N GLY A 185 8.08 6.49 1.25
CA GLY A 185 7.18 7.59 1.00
C GLY A 185 5.98 7.26 0.15
N VAL A 186 5.29 8.30 -0.26
CA VAL A 186 4.08 8.22 -1.06
C VAL A 186 4.19 9.07 -2.32
N PHE A 187 3.45 8.68 -3.33
CA PHE A 187 3.11 9.53 -4.46
C PHE A 187 1.69 10.04 -4.28
N LEU A 188 1.55 11.34 -4.06
CA LEU A 188 0.27 12.02 -3.97
C LEU A 188 -0.20 12.36 -5.38
N ASN A 189 -0.83 11.40 -6.03
CA ASN A 189 -1.22 11.47 -7.44
C ASN A 189 -2.66 11.95 -7.59
N ASP A 190 -2.93 13.15 -7.10
CA ASP A 190 -4.25 13.80 -7.15
C ASP A 190 -4.65 14.21 -8.57
N GLU A 191 -5.88 13.89 -8.94
CA GLU A 191 -6.43 14.01 -10.28
C GLU A 191 -7.59 15.02 -10.39
N ASP A 192 -7.75 15.96 -9.45
CA ASP A 192 -8.74 17.03 -9.41
C ASP A 192 -10.11 16.72 -8.75
N TRP A 193 -10.31 15.55 -8.22
CA TRP A 193 -11.57 15.18 -7.54
C TRP A 193 -11.45 14.91 -6.04
N GLY A 194 -10.27 15.03 -5.45
CA GLY A 194 -10.01 14.72 -4.06
C GLY A 194 -9.18 15.77 -3.33
N PHE A 195 -7.91 15.44 -3.08
CA PHE A 195 -7.03 16.24 -2.22
C PHE A 195 -6.82 17.67 -2.71
N MET A 196 -6.60 17.89 -4.01
CA MET A 196 -6.37 19.25 -4.55
C MET A 196 -7.58 20.16 -4.36
N PRO A 197 -8.83 19.76 -4.73
CA PRO A 197 -10.01 20.59 -4.47
C PRO A 197 -10.22 20.91 -2.98
N TRP A 198 -9.97 19.94 -2.12
CA TRP A 198 -10.05 20.12 -0.67
C TRP A 198 -8.96 21.06 -0.15
N ALA A 199 -7.70 20.85 -0.53
CA ALA A 199 -6.56 21.65 -0.10
C ALA A 199 -6.71 23.11 -0.50
N THR A 200 -7.07 23.38 -1.76
CA THR A 200 -7.31 24.72 -2.28
C THR A 200 -8.44 25.44 -1.55
N LYS A 201 -9.50 24.71 -1.20
CA LYS A 201 -10.66 25.31 -0.50
C LYS A 201 -10.40 25.53 0.99
N THR A 202 -9.79 24.57 1.65
CA THR A 202 -9.75 24.48 3.12
C THR A 202 -8.45 25.04 3.70
N CYS A 203 -7.30 24.66 3.14
CA CYS A 203 -6.00 25.02 3.71
C CYS A 203 -5.43 26.30 3.10
N ASP A 204 -5.45 26.40 1.78
CA ASP A 204 -4.79 27.44 1.02
C ASP A 204 -5.77 28.26 0.17
N SER A 205 -6.91 28.65 0.78
CA SER A 205 -8.06 29.32 0.12
C SER A 205 -7.75 30.65 -0.59
N HIS A 206 -6.58 31.22 -0.37
CA HIS A 206 -6.10 32.41 -1.06
C HIS A 206 -5.07 32.13 -2.15
N SER A 207 -4.78 30.85 -2.40
CA SER A 207 -3.81 30.43 -3.41
C SER A 207 -4.42 30.48 -4.83
N THR A 208 -3.56 30.35 -5.82
CA THR A 208 -3.96 30.17 -7.22
C THR A 208 -4.82 28.91 -7.35
N LYS A 209 -5.86 28.95 -8.21
CA LYS A 209 -6.70 27.79 -8.49
C LYS A 209 -5.83 26.59 -8.90
N GLY A 210 -6.04 25.46 -8.25
CA GLY A 210 -5.26 24.22 -8.47
C GLY A 210 -3.93 24.16 -7.71
N ALA A 211 -3.59 25.17 -6.90
CA ALA A 211 -2.38 25.13 -6.09
C ALA A 211 -2.63 24.39 -4.78
N ILE A 212 -1.89 23.32 -4.56
CA ILE A 212 -1.71 22.72 -3.22
C ILE A 212 -0.58 23.50 -2.55
N GLY A 213 -0.91 24.29 -1.54
CA GLY A 213 0.02 25.21 -0.91
C GLY A 213 0.71 24.66 0.33
N PRO A 214 1.60 25.46 0.95
CA PRO A 214 2.42 25.03 2.07
C PRO A 214 1.64 24.62 3.32
N LYS A 215 0.41 25.12 3.53
CA LYS A 215 -0.41 24.72 4.68
C LYS A 215 -0.99 23.31 4.51
N ALA A 216 -1.39 22.94 3.30
CA ALA A 216 -1.83 21.58 3.01
C ALA A 216 -0.65 20.62 3.09
N TYR A 217 0.50 20.97 2.47
CA TYR A 217 1.72 20.15 2.56
C TYR A 217 2.27 20.07 3.98
N GLU A 218 2.11 21.09 4.84
CA GLU A 218 2.46 20.99 6.25
C GLU A 218 1.76 19.82 6.93
N LYS A 219 0.45 19.62 6.66
CA LYS A 219 -0.31 18.49 7.21
C LYS A 219 0.14 17.15 6.63
N VAL A 220 0.43 17.11 5.34
CA VAL A 220 0.97 15.92 4.67
C VAL A 220 2.35 15.56 5.26
N PHE A 221 3.25 16.51 5.38
CA PHE A 221 4.61 16.27 5.90
C PHE A 221 4.61 15.89 7.38
N GLU A 222 3.71 16.48 8.18
CA GLU A 222 3.47 16.04 9.55
C GLU A 222 3.03 14.57 9.60
N LEU A 223 2.06 14.17 8.77
CA LEU A 223 1.62 12.78 8.68
C LEU A 223 2.75 11.84 8.27
N LEU A 224 3.50 12.18 7.22
CA LEU A 224 4.63 11.37 6.76
C LEU A 224 5.67 11.20 7.86
N LEU A 225 6.03 12.28 8.55
CA LEU A 225 7.01 12.23 9.64
C LEU A 225 6.51 11.33 10.80
N ARG A 226 5.21 11.42 11.17
CA ARG A 226 4.60 10.56 12.19
C ARG A 226 4.54 9.09 11.76
N LEU A 227 4.41 8.81 10.48
CA LEU A 227 4.48 7.46 9.88
C LEU A 227 5.92 7.00 9.59
N ARG A 228 6.94 7.76 10.02
CA ARG A 228 8.36 7.46 9.80
C ARG A 228 8.73 7.37 8.31
N ALA A 229 7.99 8.05 7.47
CA ALA A 229 8.33 8.27 6.08
C ALA A 229 9.23 9.51 5.93
N ASN A 230 10.05 9.52 4.89
CA ASN A 230 11.01 10.58 4.62
C ASN A 230 10.91 11.17 3.21
N THR A 231 10.05 10.62 2.36
CA THR A 231 10.02 10.93 0.93
C THR A 231 8.61 11.22 0.45
N ILE A 232 8.48 12.17 -0.47
CA ILE A 232 7.23 12.42 -1.21
C ILE A 232 7.50 12.60 -2.70
N TRP A 233 6.59 12.10 -3.53
CA TRP A 233 6.38 12.56 -4.89
C TRP A 233 5.10 13.41 -4.89
N PRO A 234 5.19 14.72 -5.15
CA PRO A 234 4.03 15.62 -5.15
C PRO A 234 3.09 15.38 -6.32
N ALA A 235 1.88 15.94 -6.23
CA ALA A 235 0.91 15.94 -7.31
C ALA A 235 1.43 16.59 -8.59
N MET A 236 1.12 15.99 -9.76
CA MET A 236 1.74 16.32 -11.04
C MET A 236 0.79 16.54 -12.23
N HIS A 237 -0.53 16.42 -12.02
CA HIS A 237 -1.47 16.48 -13.12
C HIS A 237 -1.76 17.89 -13.61
N GLU A 238 -2.38 18.02 -14.78
CA GLU A 238 -2.71 19.32 -15.43
C GLU A 238 -3.60 20.21 -14.56
N CYS A 239 -4.43 19.60 -13.71
CA CYS A 239 -5.30 20.30 -12.77
C CYS A 239 -4.56 20.94 -11.60
N THR A 240 -3.32 20.48 -11.30
CA THR A 240 -2.54 20.88 -10.14
C THR A 240 -1.36 21.77 -10.56
N VAL A 241 -1.20 22.89 -9.87
CA VAL A 241 0.00 23.74 -10.06
C VAL A 241 1.23 22.97 -9.57
N PRO A 242 2.31 22.87 -10.39
CA PRO A 242 3.51 22.14 -10.01
C PRO A 242 4.08 22.57 -8.66
N PHE A 243 4.52 21.61 -7.85
CA PHE A 243 4.96 21.80 -6.46
C PHE A 243 5.93 22.96 -6.27
N TYR A 244 6.94 23.05 -7.12
CA TYR A 244 7.99 24.08 -7.02
C TYR A 244 7.59 25.46 -7.54
N LEU A 245 6.42 25.60 -8.19
CA LEU A 245 5.86 26.89 -8.59
C LEU A 245 5.03 27.54 -7.49
N VAL A 246 4.72 26.81 -6.42
CA VAL A 246 3.98 27.32 -5.27
C VAL A 246 4.95 27.76 -4.18
N GLU A 247 4.98 29.07 -3.89
CA GLU A 247 5.85 29.65 -2.87
C GLU A 247 5.59 29.03 -1.49
N GLY A 248 6.67 28.64 -0.79
CA GLY A 248 6.65 28.04 0.54
C GLY A 248 6.59 26.52 0.57
N ASN A 249 6.28 25.84 -0.53
CA ASN A 249 6.22 24.36 -0.54
C ASN A 249 7.60 23.74 -0.31
N ARG A 250 8.63 24.23 -0.97
CA ARG A 250 10.02 23.75 -0.79
C ARG A 250 10.47 23.98 0.64
N GLU A 251 10.30 25.20 1.15
CA GLU A 251 10.69 25.57 2.51
C GLU A 251 9.95 24.72 3.56
N MET A 252 8.71 24.30 3.27
CA MET A 252 7.95 23.41 4.14
C MET A 252 8.53 22.00 4.12
N ALA A 253 8.93 21.46 2.96
CA ALA A 253 9.62 20.18 2.87
C ALA A 253 10.93 20.19 3.64
N ASP A 254 11.75 21.23 3.48
CA ASP A 254 13.01 21.42 4.22
C ASP A 254 12.80 21.49 5.73
N LYS A 255 11.76 22.23 6.18
CA LYS A 255 11.38 22.34 7.61
C LYS A 255 11.04 20.99 8.25
N TYR A 256 10.35 20.14 7.52
CA TYR A 256 9.94 18.80 7.96
C TYR A 256 10.98 17.72 7.63
N GLY A 257 12.08 18.04 6.98
CA GLY A 257 13.12 17.09 6.58
C GLY A 257 12.64 16.05 5.56
N ILE A 258 11.65 16.42 4.75
CA ILE A 258 11.09 15.55 3.70
C ILE A 258 11.90 15.69 2.42
N VAL A 259 12.38 14.56 1.92
CA VAL A 259 13.07 14.44 0.63
C VAL A 259 12.04 14.47 -0.49
N VAL A 260 12.15 15.43 -1.38
CA VAL A 260 11.25 15.51 -2.53
C VAL A 260 11.85 14.75 -3.70
N GLY A 261 11.08 13.81 -4.24
CA GLY A 261 11.35 13.13 -5.50
C GLY A 261 10.27 13.44 -6.52
N THR A 262 10.36 12.84 -7.69
CA THR A 262 9.35 12.97 -8.75
C THR A 262 9.14 11.65 -9.49
N SER A 263 7.98 11.50 -10.11
CA SER A 263 7.63 10.32 -10.87
C SER A 263 8.46 10.19 -12.18
N HIS A 264 8.25 9.06 -12.87
CA HIS A 264 8.84 8.77 -14.18
C HIS A 264 8.50 9.80 -15.29
N CYS A 265 7.46 10.62 -15.07
CA CYS A 265 7.00 11.65 -16.02
C CYS A 265 7.68 13.01 -15.79
N GLU A 266 8.37 13.19 -14.67
CA GLU A 266 8.87 14.48 -14.19
C GLU A 266 10.38 14.46 -13.95
N PRO A 267 11.19 14.18 -14.97
CA PRO A 267 12.63 14.14 -14.81
C PRO A 267 13.18 15.50 -14.36
N MET A 268 14.25 15.47 -13.57
CA MET A 268 14.98 16.66 -13.12
C MET A 268 14.11 17.64 -12.32
N MET A 269 13.14 17.11 -11.55
CA MET A 269 12.23 17.88 -10.71
C MET A 269 11.34 18.86 -11.49
N ARG A 270 11.05 18.54 -12.75
CA ARG A 270 10.20 19.36 -13.63
C ARG A 270 8.90 18.64 -13.99
N CYS A 271 7.79 19.25 -13.71
CA CYS A 271 6.49 18.86 -14.26
C CYS A 271 6.35 19.44 -15.67
N ALA A 272 6.78 18.70 -16.69
CA ALA A 272 6.78 19.20 -18.07
C ALA A 272 5.37 19.61 -18.54
N LEU A 273 4.33 18.94 -18.08
CA LEU A 273 2.93 19.23 -18.41
C LEU A 273 2.51 20.64 -17.95
N GLY A 274 2.87 21.02 -16.73
CA GLY A 274 2.49 22.31 -16.13
C GLY A 274 3.51 23.43 -16.32
N GLU A 275 4.78 23.11 -16.65
CA GLU A 275 5.88 24.08 -16.68
C GLU A 275 6.48 24.33 -18.07
N TRP A 276 6.29 23.43 -19.05
CA TRP A 276 6.89 23.62 -20.37
C TRP A 276 6.19 24.73 -21.14
N ASP A 277 6.92 25.83 -21.45
CA ASP A 277 6.39 26.90 -22.31
C ASP A 277 6.46 26.47 -23.79
N LYS A 278 5.31 26.42 -24.44
CA LYS A 278 5.20 26.11 -25.89
C LYS A 278 6.02 27.02 -26.80
N LYS A 279 6.38 28.22 -26.33
CA LYS A 279 7.31 29.12 -27.06
C LYS A 279 8.71 28.54 -27.23
N ASN A 280 9.10 27.61 -26.37
CA ASN A 280 10.34 26.85 -26.46
C ASN A 280 10.30 25.71 -27.49
N GLY A 281 9.22 25.58 -28.28
CA GLY A 281 9.02 24.51 -29.24
C GLY A 281 8.43 23.25 -28.58
N ALA A 282 8.50 22.13 -29.29
CA ALA A 282 8.04 20.84 -28.77
C ALA A 282 8.92 20.33 -27.62
N TYR A 283 8.31 19.61 -26.64
CA TYR A 283 9.05 18.89 -25.61
C TYR A 283 9.62 17.60 -26.20
N ASN A 284 10.59 17.78 -27.09
CA ASN A 284 11.18 16.78 -27.97
C ASN A 284 12.71 16.88 -27.89
N TYR A 285 13.33 15.92 -27.19
CA TYR A 285 14.77 15.94 -27.01
C TYR A 285 15.55 15.66 -28.31
N PRO A 286 15.15 14.75 -29.22
CA PRO A 286 15.81 14.56 -30.49
C PRO A 286 16.01 15.84 -31.30
N ASP A 287 15.00 16.69 -31.41
CA ASP A 287 14.97 17.87 -32.27
C ASP A 287 15.14 19.21 -31.54
N ASN A 288 14.88 19.22 -30.20
CA ASN A 288 14.87 20.46 -29.41
C ASN A 288 15.72 20.36 -28.13
N ARG A 289 16.84 19.64 -28.21
CA ARG A 289 17.71 19.29 -27.07
C ARG A 289 18.11 20.50 -26.22
N GLU A 290 18.55 21.60 -26.79
CA GLU A 290 19.08 22.74 -26.01
C GLU A 290 18.01 23.40 -25.12
N ASN A 291 16.78 23.56 -25.62
CA ASN A 291 15.68 24.11 -24.83
C ASN A 291 15.28 23.16 -23.71
N VAL A 292 15.30 21.84 -23.97
CA VAL A 292 15.04 20.82 -22.92
C VAL A 292 16.14 20.86 -21.84
N LEU A 293 17.41 20.97 -22.20
CA LEU A 293 18.51 21.10 -21.25
C LEU A 293 18.42 22.39 -20.42
N ASN A 294 18.06 23.51 -21.04
CA ASN A 294 17.87 24.78 -20.34
C ASN A 294 16.71 24.65 -19.31
N PHE A 295 15.60 24.04 -19.72
CA PHE A 295 14.47 23.80 -18.85
C PHE A 295 14.85 23.02 -17.58
N TRP A 296 15.66 21.96 -17.71
CA TRP A 296 16.16 21.23 -16.56
C TRP A 296 17.18 22.01 -15.73
N ARG A 297 18.10 22.72 -16.39
CA ARG A 297 19.12 23.55 -15.72
C ARG A 297 18.51 24.62 -14.84
N ASP A 298 17.49 25.32 -15.33
CA ASP A 298 16.83 26.40 -14.60
C ASP A 298 16.26 25.87 -13.27
N ARG A 299 15.67 24.66 -13.24
CA ARG A 299 15.19 24.04 -12.00
C ARG A 299 16.33 23.76 -11.02
N LEU A 300 17.46 23.23 -11.49
CA LEU A 300 18.58 22.94 -10.61
C LEU A 300 19.14 24.19 -9.92
N VAL A 301 19.10 25.34 -10.60
CA VAL A 301 19.48 26.63 -10.01
C VAL A 301 18.49 27.05 -8.91
N GLU A 302 17.18 26.80 -9.08
CA GLU A 302 16.13 27.16 -8.14
C GLU A 302 16.15 26.29 -6.86
N LEU A 303 16.55 25.02 -6.96
CA LEU A 303 16.49 24.06 -5.85
C LEU A 303 17.42 24.39 -4.68
N ASN A 304 18.48 25.13 -4.92
CA ASN A 304 19.48 25.50 -3.92
C ASN A 304 20.10 24.25 -3.23
N GLN A 305 19.92 24.07 -1.92
CA GLN A 305 20.50 22.99 -1.14
C GLN A 305 19.44 22.05 -0.52
N SER A 306 18.21 22.08 -1.01
CA SER A 306 17.15 21.19 -0.53
C SER A 306 17.47 19.73 -0.80
N ASP A 307 17.01 18.84 0.09
CA ASP A 307 17.15 17.39 -0.08
C ASP A 307 16.21 16.88 -1.17
N ASN A 308 16.80 16.34 -2.25
CA ASN A 308 16.04 15.84 -3.40
C ASN A 308 16.58 14.49 -3.88
N ILE A 309 15.68 13.69 -4.47
CA ILE A 309 16.02 12.51 -5.28
C ILE A 309 15.65 12.82 -6.72
N PHE A 310 16.65 12.84 -7.60
CA PHE A 310 16.44 13.22 -8.98
C PHE A 310 16.02 12.03 -9.83
N THR A 311 14.82 12.09 -10.38
CA THR A 311 14.43 11.17 -11.45
C THR A 311 15.16 11.54 -12.73
N ILE A 312 15.90 10.59 -13.28
CA ILE A 312 16.58 10.72 -14.57
C ILE A 312 15.91 9.85 -15.63
N GLY A 313 16.16 10.19 -16.88
CA GLY A 313 15.44 9.65 -18.02
C GLY A 313 14.49 10.69 -18.62
N MET A 314 13.70 10.30 -19.57
CA MET A 314 12.70 11.18 -20.20
C MET A 314 11.61 10.34 -20.84
N ARG A 315 10.36 10.77 -20.65
CA ARG A 315 9.20 10.38 -21.42
C ARG A 315 8.62 11.60 -22.15
N GLY A 316 7.50 11.48 -22.81
CA GLY A 316 6.80 12.63 -23.40
C GLY A 316 5.98 13.41 -22.38
N LEU A 317 5.20 14.35 -22.85
CA LEU A 317 4.25 15.07 -22.02
C LEU A 317 3.15 14.11 -21.54
N HIS A 318 2.70 14.26 -20.31
CA HIS A 318 1.55 13.55 -19.73
C HIS A 318 1.61 12.02 -19.87
N ASP A 319 2.62 11.38 -19.31
CA ASP A 319 2.77 9.90 -19.29
C ASP A 319 2.73 9.24 -20.69
N SER A 320 3.08 10.00 -21.73
CA SER A 320 3.22 9.50 -23.10
C SER A 320 4.65 9.04 -23.40
N MET A 321 4.84 8.36 -24.53
CA MET A 321 6.17 8.02 -25.05
C MET A 321 6.97 9.28 -25.39
N MET A 322 8.30 9.18 -25.35
CA MET A 322 9.19 10.28 -25.79
C MET A 322 8.86 10.68 -27.23
N GLU A 323 8.63 11.98 -27.44
CA GLU A 323 8.40 12.51 -28.78
C GLU A 323 9.68 12.47 -29.63
N GLY A 324 9.51 12.27 -30.94
CA GLY A 324 10.61 12.24 -31.91
C GLY A 324 11.32 10.89 -32.04
N VAL A 325 10.89 9.86 -31.30
CA VAL A 325 11.38 8.47 -31.44
C VAL A 325 10.30 7.56 -32.00
N LYS A 326 10.70 6.57 -32.81
CA LYS A 326 9.75 5.66 -33.51
C LYS A 326 9.99 4.19 -33.20
N THR A 327 11.16 3.83 -32.75
CA THR A 327 11.56 2.45 -32.46
C THR A 327 12.21 2.35 -31.07
N THR A 328 12.22 1.16 -30.52
CA THR A 328 12.90 0.86 -29.24
C THR A 328 14.39 1.22 -29.32
N GLU A 329 15.04 0.96 -30.46
CA GLU A 329 16.45 1.28 -30.67
C GLU A 329 16.73 2.80 -30.69
N GLU A 330 15.82 3.57 -31.34
CA GLU A 330 15.92 5.03 -31.30
C GLU A 330 15.69 5.56 -29.90
N TYR A 331 14.70 5.03 -29.17
CA TYR A 331 14.42 5.41 -27.81
C TYR A 331 15.65 5.14 -26.92
N LYS A 332 16.20 3.94 -26.97
CA LYS A 332 17.43 3.55 -26.26
C LYS A 332 18.57 4.52 -26.53
N LYS A 333 18.84 4.83 -27.81
CA LYS A 333 19.89 5.75 -28.24
C LYS A 333 19.73 7.16 -27.66
N TYR A 334 18.51 7.69 -27.68
CA TYR A 334 18.25 9.03 -27.15
C TYR A 334 18.19 9.05 -25.65
N LEU A 335 17.64 8.02 -25.01
CA LEU A 335 17.57 7.91 -23.56
C LEU A 335 18.97 7.82 -22.92
N ASP A 336 19.90 7.09 -23.54
CA ASP A 336 21.32 7.08 -23.15
C ASP A 336 21.94 8.50 -23.16
N LYS A 337 21.63 9.28 -24.19
CA LYS A 337 22.11 10.68 -24.26
C LYS A 337 21.45 11.56 -23.20
N VAL A 338 20.16 11.39 -22.99
CA VAL A 338 19.41 12.12 -21.96
C VAL A 338 20.02 11.87 -20.58
N ILE A 339 20.25 10.62 -20.22
CA ILE A 339 20.85 10.25 -18.93
C ILE A 339 22.24 10.90 -18.76
N LYS A 340 23.09 10.85 -19.78
CA LYS A 340 24.42 11.48 -19.77
C LYS A 340 24.34 12.99 -19.57
N ASP A 341 23.46 13.66 -20.29
CA ASP A 341 23.28 15.11 -20.18
C ASP A 341 22.70 15.51 -18.82
N GLN A 342 21.71 14.80 -18.31
CA GLN A 342 21.12 15.08 -17.00
C GLN A 342 22.16 14.92 -15.90
N ARG A 343 22.95 13.85 -15.90
CA ARG A 343 24.04 13.64 -14.93
C ARG A 343 25.11 14.73 -15.00
N ARG A 344 25.46 15.17 -16.19
CA ARG A 344 26.35 16.32 -16.36
C ARG A 344 25.76 17.61 -15.77
N LEU A 345 24.48 17.90 -16.03
CA LEU A 345 23.79 19.06 -15.45
C LEU A 345 23.73 18.99 -13.92
N LEU A 346 23.46 17.80 -13.33
CA LEU A 346 23.46 17.60 -11.88
C LEU A 346 24.83 17.95 -11.29
N SER A 347 25.92 17.38 -11.81
CA SER A 347 27.26 17.62 -11.29
C SER A 347 27.69 19.11 -11.43
N GLU A 348 27.44 19.72 -12.60
CA GLU A 348 27.79 21.10 -12.86
C GLU A 348 27.04 22.11 -11.97
N ASN A 349 25.73 21.91 -11.73
CA ASN A 349 24.91 22.88 -11.00
C ASN A 349 24.92 22.64 -9.48
N LEU A 350 24.96 21.41 -9.02
CA LEU A 350 25.01 21.11 -7.59
C LEU A 350 26.44 21.08 -7.02
N ARG A 351 27.45 21.12 -7.88
CA ARG A 351 28.89 21.16 -7.52
C ARG A 351 29.30 20.00 -6.60
N LYS A 352 28.74 18.81 -6.86
CA LYS A 352 29.02 17.55 -6.17
C LYS A 352 29.47 16.51 -7.18
N ASP A 353 30.18 15.48 -6.73
CA ASP A 353 30.33 14.28 -7.54
C ASP A 353 28.95 13.72 -7.85
N VAL A 354 28.72 13.33 -9.10
CA VAL A 354 27.41 12.88 -9.54
C VAL A 354 26.98 11.58 -8.83
N SER A 355 27.94 10.78 -8.37
CA SER A 355 27.70 9.56 -7.60
C SER A 355 27.23 9.82 -6.17
N GLU A 356 27.44 11.03 -5.65
CA GLU A 356 26.95 11.44 -4.31
C GLU A 356 25.56 12.06 -4.36
N ILE A 357 25.02 12.30 -5.55
CA ILE A 357 23.70 12.88 -5.76
C ILE A 357 22.68 11.75 -5.89
N PRO A 358 21.65 11.67 -5.02
CA PRO A 358 20.62 10.64 -5.14
C PRO A 358 19.88 10.71 -6.48
N GLN A 359 19.94 9.65 -7.27
CA GLN A 359 19.34 9.56 -8.59
C GLN A 359 18.56 8.27 -8.71
N VAL A 360 17.40 8.32 -9.35
CA VAL A 360 16.56 7.16 -9.64
C VAL A 360 16.24 7.07 -11.12
N PHE A 361 16.17 5.85 -11.62
CA PHE A 361 15.67 5.53 -12.95
C PHE A 361 14.46 4.61 -12.80
N ILE A 362 13.34 4.97 -13.43
CA ILE A 362 12.05 4.28 -13.28
C ILE A 362 11.67 3.68 -14.64
N PRO A 363 11.97 2.40 -14.91
CA PRO A 363 11.61 1.73 -16.16
C PRO A 363 10.11 1.37 -16.17
N TYR A 364 9.27 2.38 -16.36
CA TYR A 364 7.80 2.26 -16.35
C TYR A 364 7.24 2.08 -17.76
N LYS A 365 6.26 1.18 -17.93
CA LYS A 365 5.61 0.86 -19.21
C LYS A 365 6.64 0.53 -20.30
N GLU A 366 6.62 1.27 -21.43
CA GLU A 366 7.50 1.07 -22.58
C GLU A 366 9.00 1.32 -22.27
N VAL A 367 9.31 2.06 -21.22
CA VAL A 367 10.71 2.28 -20.80
C VAL A 367 11.31 0.99 -20.25
N LEU A 368 10.50 0.08 -19.71
CA LEU A 368 10.96 -1.26 -19.31
C LEU A 368 11.42 -2.07 -20.54
N ASP A 369 10.67 -2.03 -21.64
CA ASP A 369 11.09 -2.70 -22.88
C ASP A 369 12.40 -2.13 -23.43
N VAL A 370 12.63 -0.81 -23.29
CA VAL A 370 13.88 -0.14 -23.67
C VAL A 370 15.04 -0.58 -22.76
N TYR A 371 14.79 -0.71 -21.47
CA TYR A 371 15.76 -1.20 -20.50
C TYR A 371 16.16 -2.65 -20.79
N ASP A 372 15.18 -3.53 -20.99
CA ASP A 372 15.39 -4.94 -21.30
C ASP A 372 16.06 -5.14 -22.68
N ALA A 373 15.93 -4.16 -23.61
CA ALA A 373 16.70 -4.12 -24.87
C ALA A 373 18.16 -3.71 -24.66
N GLY A 374 18.64 -3.58 -23.41
CA GLY A 374 20.02 -3.31 -23.04
C GLY A 374 20.37 -1.83 -22.93
N LEU A 375 19.48 -0.97 -22.45
CA LEU A 375 19.84 0.37 -22.02
C LEU A 375 20.77 0.29 -20.81
N GLU A 376 21.95 0.90 -20.91
CA GLU A 376 22.91 0.97 -19.80
C GLU A 376 22.54 2.15 -18.87
N VAL A 377 22.17 1.82 -17.64
CA VAL A 377 21.96 2.79 -16.56
C VAL A 377 23.18 2.77 -15.64
N PRO A 378 23.81 3.94 -15.30
CA PRO A 378 25.00 3.97 -14.44
C PRO A 378 24.79 3.24 -13.11
N GLU A 379 25.84 2.56 -12.63
CA GLU A 379 25.81 1.66 -11.47
C GLU A 379 25.34 2.32 -10.17
N ASP A 380 25.60 3.62 -9.98
CA ASP A 380 25.26 4.42 -8.81
C ASP A 380 23.79 4.93 -8.84
N VAL A 381 23.08 4.73 -9.94
CA VAL A 381 21.67 5.11 -10.08
C VAL A 381 20.77 4.00 -9.53
N THR A 382 19.83 4.35 -8.67
CA THR A 382 18.84 3.41 -8.13
C THR A 382 17.82 3.02 -9.19
N LEU A 383 17.60 1.73 -9.39
CA LEU A 383 16.54 1.22 -10.25
C LEU A 383 15.22 1.11 -9.47
N ILE A 384 14.14 1.71 -9.94
CA ILE A 384 12.83 1.57 -9.31
C ILE A 384 11.94 0.68 -10.18
N TRP A 385 11.68 -0.53 -9.70
CA TRP A 385 10.76 -1.45 -10.35
C TRP A 385 9.31 -1.07 -10.04
N CYS A 386 8.43 -1.37 -10.96
CA CYS A 386 7.01 -1.03 -10.84
C CYS A 386 6.14 -2.27 -10.82
N ASP A 387 5.00 -2.18 -10.13
CA ASP A 387 3.93 -3.12 -10.32
C ASP A 387 3.21 -2.88 -11.67
N ASP A 388 2.25 -3.73 -11.97
CA ASP A 388 1.43 -3.61 -13.18
C ASP A 388 0.26 -2.64 -13.03
N ASN A 389 0.27 -1.81 -11.99
CA ASN A 389 -0.74 -0.87 -11.50
C ASN A 389 -1.94 -1.55 -10.79
N TYR A 390 -1.93 -2.87 -10.68
CA TYR A 390 -2.96 -3.66 -10.00
C TYR A 390 -2.40 -4.47 -8.82
N GLY A 391 -1.17 -4.15 -8.40
CA GLY A 391 -0.53 -4.70 -7.22
C GLY A 391 0.40 -5.88 -7.50
N TYR A 392 0.66 -6.28 -8.74
CA TYR A 392 1.57 -7.37 -9.10
C TYR A 392 2.86 -6.83 -9.73
N ILE A 393 3.99 -7.04 -9.06
CA ILE A 393 5.30 -6.53 -9.51
C ILE A 393 5.75 -7.26 -10.78
N ARG A 394 6.06 -6.48 -11.82
CA ARG A 394 6.43 -7.00 -13.15
C ARG A 394 7.87 -7.48 -13.27
N ARG A 395 8.77 -6.84 -12.59
CA ARG A 395 10.21 -7.05 -12.71
C ARG A 395 10.87 -6.82 -11.36
N LEU A 396 11.87 -7.60 -11.04
CA LEU A 396 12.77 -7.40 -9.90
C LEU A 396 14.23 -7.54 -10.37
N SER A 397 15.15 -7.07 -9.56
CA SER A 397 16.58 -7.13 -9.87
C SER A 397 17.07 -8.57 -9.99
N ASP A 398 17.77 -8.87 -11.07
CA ASP A 398 18.52 -10.10 -11.21
C ASP A 398 19.79 -10.10 -10.32
N GLU A 399 20.64 -11.11 -10.44
CA GLU A 399 21.84 -11.23 -9.60
C GLU A 399 22.88 -10.14 -9.87
N ASP A 400 23.01 -9.68 -11.11
CA ASP A 400 23.96 -8.62 -11.48
C ASP A 400 23.43 -7.25 -11.03
N GLU A 401 22.16 -7.00 -11.24
CA GLU A 401 21.49 -5.77 -10.82
C GLU A 401 21.48 -5.59 -9.29
N ARG A 402 21.39 -6.68 -8.53
CA ARG A 402 21.49 -6.65 -7.05
C ARG A 402 22.85 -6.21 -6.53
N ARG A 403 23.91 -6.35 -7.33
CA ARG A 403 25.28 -5.92 -6.97
C ARG A 403 25.55 -4.44 -7.24
N ARG A 404 24.63 -3.75 -7.90
CA ARG A 404 24.76 -2.32 -8.23
C ARG A 404 24.86 -1.48 -6.95
N SER A 405 25.75 -0.49 -6.91
CA SER A 405 25.90 0.43 -5.77
C SER A 405 24.68 1.32 -5.55
N GLY A 406 23.95 1.65 -6.60
CA GLY A 406 22.70 2.40 -6.52
C GLY A 406 21.55 1.60 -5.92
N GLY A 407 21.62 0.26 -5.93
CA GLY A 407 20.57 -0.62 -5.44
C GLY A 407 19.27 -0.53 -6.24
N SER A 408 18.18 -1.01 -5.64
CA SER A 408 16.87 -0.93 -6.25
C SER A 408 15.75 -0.60 -5.26
N GLY A 409 14.59 -0.25 -5.79
CA GLY A 409 13.39 0.08 -5.04
C GLY A 409 12.11 -0.27 -5.79
N ILE A 410 10.97 0.09 -5.19
CA ILE A 410 9.65 -0.21 -5.72
C ILE A 410 8.79 1.05 -5.80
N TYR A 411 8.05 1.17 -6.90
CA TYR A 411 6.89 2.04 -7.04
C TYR A 411 5.65 1.15 -7.14
N TYR A 412 4.77 1.23 -6.14
CA TYR A 412 3.63 0.33 -5.92
C TYR A 412 2.31 1.10 -5.88
N HIS A 413 1.21 0.50 -6.38
CA HIS A 413 -0.10 1.14 -6.47
C HIS A 413 -1.12 0.52 -5.52
N VAL A 414 -1.81 1.38 -4.75
CA VAL A 414 -3.09 1.07 -4.08
C VAL A 414 -4.24 1.91 -4.63
N SER A 415 -3.93 2.78 -5.58
CA SER A 415 -4.83 3.59 -6.39
C SER A 415 -4.23 3.76 -7.78
N TYR A 416 -5.05 3.73 -8.81
CA TYR A 416 -4.57 3.86 -10.19
C TYR A 416 -5.58 4.58 -11.09
N TRP A 417 -5.07 5.53 -11.86
CA TRP A 417 -5.77 6.13 -12.98
C TRP A 417 -5.21 5.63 -14.31
N GLY A 418 -6.00 4.82 -15.03
CA GLY A 418 -5.52 4.31 -16.31
C GLY A 418 -6.32 3.12 -16.83
N ARG A 419 -5.76 2.45 -17.84
CA ARG A 419 -6.38 1.33 -18.56
C ARG A 419 -5.79 0.00 -18.11
N PRO A 420 -6.58 -1.09 -18.08
CA PRO A 420 -7.95 -1.26 -18.62
C PRO A 420 -9.04 -0.54 -17.84
N HIS A 421 -8.90 -0.34 -16.53
CA HIS A 421 -9.84 0.40 -15.69
C HIS A 421 -9.17 1.01 -14.48
N ASP A 422 -9.62 2.21 -14.10
CA ASP A 422 -9.18 2.88 -12.87
C ASP A 422 -9.85 2.29 -11.62
N TYR A 423 -9.16 2.49 -10.48
CA TYR A 423 -9.70 2.36 -9.14
C TYR A 423 -9.12 3.50 -8.28
N LEU A 424 -9.98 4.47 -7.92
CA LEU A 424 -9.59 5.77 -7.36
C LEU A 424 -10.42 6.16 -6.14
N TRP A 425 -11.60 5.55 -5.98
CA TRP A 425 -12.60 5.99 -5.02
C TRP A 425 -12.48 5.28 -3.67
N LEU A 426 -12.31 3.95 -3.67
CA LEU A 426 -12.34 3.12 -2.47
C LEU A 426 -11.04 2.33 -2.27
N THR A 427 -10.69 2.13 -1.00
CA THR A 427 -9.57 1.25 -0.64
C THR A 427 -9.97 -0.21 -0.84
N SER A 428 -9.44 -0.87 -1.84
CA SER A 428 -9.89 -2.21 -2.27
C SER A 428 -8.75 -3.21 -2.51
N THR A 429 -7.50 -2.81 -2.21
CA THR A 429 -6.33 -3.70 -2.31
C THR A 429 -6.12 -4.42 -0.98
N SER A 430 -6.01 -5.75 -1.03
CA SER A 430 -5.80 -6.54 0.19
C SER A 430 -4.40 -6.30 0.79
N PRO A 431 -4.28 -6.13 2.11
CA PRO A 431 -2.98 -6.07 2.78
C PRO A 431 -2.15 -7.36 2.60
N GLY A 432 -2.80 -8.52 2.41
CA GLY A 432 -2.12 -9.77 2.07
C GLY A 432 -1.37 -9.70 0.76
N LEU A 433 -1.95 -9.08 -0.27
CA LEU A 433 -1.27 -8.86 -1.55
C LEU A 433 -0.09 -7.88 -1.40
N ILE A 434 -0.29 -6.77 -0.70
CA ILE A 434 0.79 -5.80 -0.43
C ILE A 434 1.95 -6.49 0.27
N TYR A 435 1.68 -7.26 1.34
CA TYR A 435 2.72 -7.99 2.07
C TYR A 435 3.46 -8.97 1.15
N SER A 436 2.72 -9.81 0.42
CA SER A 436 3.30 -10.84 -0.46
C SER A 436 4.25 -10.24 -1.51
N GLU A 437 3.84 -9.17 -2.17
CA GLU A 437 4.63 -8.53 -3.22
C GLU A 437 5.81 -7.71 -2.65
N MET A 438 5.59 -6.96 -1.57
CA MET A 438 6.65 -6.15 -0.98
C MET A 438 7.69 -6.99 -0.24
N LYS A 439 7.28 -8.10 0.42
CA LYS A 439 8.23 -9.05 1.00
C LYS A 439 9.09 -9.71 -0.08
N ARG A 440 8.46 -10.13 -1.20
CA ARG A 440 9.20 -10.65 -2.36
C ARG A 440 10.19 -9.62 -2.90
N ALA A 441 9.78 -8.37 -3.05
CA ALA A 441 10.66 -7.30 -3.52
C ALA A 441 11.86 -7.09 -2.60
N TYR A 442 11.62 -7.08 -1.29
CA TYR A 442 12.69 -7.01 -0.29
C TYR A 442 13.68 -8.17 -0.40
N ASP A 443 13.18 -9.40 -0.53
CA ASP A 443 14.01 -10.61 -0.67
C ASP A 443 14.84 -10.60 -1.96
N TYR A 444 14.46 -9.81 -2.97
CA TYR A 444 15.22 -9.54 -4.20
C TYR A 444 16.09 -8.26 -4.11
N GLY A 445 16.29 -7.71 -2.91
CA GLY A 445 17.20 -6.59 -2.65
C GLY A 445 16.64 -5.20 -2.97
N ALA A 446 15.32 -5.05 -3.08
CA ALA A 446 14.70 -3.74 -3.27
C ALA A 446 14.59 -3.00 -1.92
N GLU A 447 15.74 -2.55 -1.38
CA GLU A 447 15.86 -1.94 -0.05
C GLU A 447 16.10 -0.43 -0.09
N LYS A 448 16.30 0.15 -1.29
CA LYS A 448 16.73 1.54 -1.39
C LYS A 448 15.61 2.55 -1.27
N ILE A 449 14.48 2.33 -1.96
CA ILE A 449 13.35 3.25 -1.98
C ILE A 449 12.03 2.52 -2.23
N TRP A 450 11.03 2.81 -1.42
CA TRP A 450 9.65 2.36 -1.61
C TRP A 450 8.70 3.55 -1.68
N ILE A 451 7.98 3.66 -2.78
CA ILE A 451 6.97 4.71 -3.01
C ILE A 451 5.62 4.07 -3.25
N LEU A 452 4.65 4.46 -2.45
CA LEU A 452 3.25 4.05 -2.58
C LEU A 452 2.44 5.11 -3.33
N ASN A 453 1.87 4.76 -4.47
CA ASN A 453 0.85 5.58 -5.10
C ASN A 453 -0.47 5.42 -4.34
N VAL A 454 -0.86 6.46 -3.63
CA VAL A 454 -2.10 6.49 -2.83
C VAL A 454 -3.26 7.15 -3.58
N GLY A 455 -2.99 7.83 -4.70
CA GLY A 455 -3.91 8.84 -5.21
C GLY A 455 -4.03 9.93 -4.16
N ASP A 456 -5.01 9.79 -3.30
CA ASP A 456 -5.18 10.59 -2.08
C ASP A 456 -5.02 9.75 -0.81
N PHE A 457 -4.75 10.39 0.33
CA PHE A 457 -4.70 9.69 1.63
C PHE A 457 -6.08 9.21 2.08
N LYS A 458 -7.14 9.96 1.77
CA LYS A 458 -8.51 9.73 2.29
C LYS A 458 -9.09 8.49 1.65
N ALA A 459 -8.82 7.58 1.27
CA ALA A 459 -9.33 6.22 1.06
C ALA A 459 -8.24 5.17 1.33
N ALA A 460 -7.00 5.61 1.53
CA ALA A 460 -5.86 4.73 1.62
C ALA A 460 -5.18 4.71 3.00
N GLU A 461 -5.79 5.29 4.04
CA GLU A 461 -5.16 5.53 5.35
C GLU A 461 -4.54 4.26 5.93
N TYR A 462 -5.32 3.19 6.05
CA TYR A 462 -4.81 1.93 6.59
C TYR A 462 -3.71 1.32 5.70
N LEU A 463 -3.91 1.31 4.39
CA LEU A 463 -2.94 0.72 3.46
C LEU A 463 -1.64 1.51 3.40
N ALA A 464 -1.71 2.84 3.54
CA ALA A 464 -0.52 3.70 3.62
C ALA A 464 0.28 3.44 4.90
N GLU A 465 -0.39 3.36 6.06
CA GLU A 465 0.29 3.00 7.32
C GLU A 465 0.90 1.60 7.24
N PHE A 466 0.15 0.62 6.76
CA PHE A 466 0.64 -0.76 6.62
C PHE A 466 1.88 -0.86 5.72
N PHE A 467 1.84 -0.20 4.56
CA PHE A 467 2.98 -0.17 3.62
C PHE A 467 4.21 0.52 4.23
N LEU A 468 4.03 1.65 4.89
CA LEU A 468 5.12 2.40 5.51
C LEU A 468 5.68 1.69 6.76
N ASP A 469 4.83 1.01 7.52
CA ASP A 469 5.26 0.17 8.64
C ASP A 469 6.05 -1.05 8.17
N LEU A 470 5.66 -1.69 7.04
CA LEU A 470 6.49 -2.72 6.38
C LEU A 470 7.84 -2.17 5.93
N ALA A 471 7.86 -0.98 5.34
CA ALA A 471 9.10 -0.32 4.92
C ALA A 471 9.99 0.06 6.12
N TRP A 472 9.39 0.35 7.28
CA TRP A 472 10.12 0.57 8.52
C TRP A 472 10.64 -0.74 9.12
N ASN A 473 9.81 -1.78 9.21
CA ASN A 473 10.21 -3.08 9.72
C ASN A 473 9.54 -4.20 8.90
N ILE A 474 10.27 -4.73 7.94
CA ILE A 474 9.79 -5.80 7.06
C ILE A 474 9.42 -7.10 7.81
N ASN A 475 9.95 -7.29 9.01
CA ASN A 475 9.70 -8.46 9.85
C ASN A 475 8.59 -8.23 10.90
N MET A 476 7.83 -7.14 10.82
CA MET A 476 6.76 -6.85 11.79
C MET A 476 5.60 -7.85 11.73
N VAL A 477 5.41 -8.47 10.58
CA VAL A 477 4.46 -9.57 10.31
C VAL A 477 5.12 -10.61 9.39
N ASN A 478 4.49 -11.77 9.30
CA ASN A 478 4.81 -12.82 8.34
C ASN A 478 3.52 -13.32 7.68
N GLU A 479 3.61 -14.34 6.83
CA GLU A 479 2.47 -14.89 6.11
C GLU A 479 1.32 -15.27 7.06
N ALA A 480 1.62 -15.89 8.20
CA ALA A 480 0.59 -16.32 9.16
C ALA A 480 -0.01 -15.16 9.97
N THR A 481 0.69 -14.04 10.08
CA THR A 481 0.34 -12.93 10.99
C THR A 481 0.04 -11.60 10.28
N VAL A 482 -0.11 -11.62 8.95
CA VAL A 482 -0.32 -10.38 8.15
C VAL A 482 -1.53 -9.58 8.66
N PHE A 483 -2.60 -10.22 9.07
CA PHE A 483 -3.79 -9.56 9.60
C PHE A 483 -3.69 -9.18 11.08
N ASP A 484 -2.64 -9.60 11.82
CA ASP A 484 -2.41 -9.13 13.18
C ASP A 484 -2.09 -7.63 13.20
N HIS A 485 -1.54 -7.09 12.10
CA HIS A 485 -1.36 -5.65 11.97
C HIS A 485 -2.72 -4.94 11.93
N LEU A 486 -3.66 -5.42 11.12
CA LEU A 486 -5.03 -4.87 11.05
C LEU A 486 -5.74 -4.99 12.41
N PHE A 487 -5.57 -6.12 13.12
CA PHE A 487 -6.14 -6.29 14.45
C PHE A 487 -5.59 -5.25 15.44
N ARG A 488 -4.25 -5.08 15.52
CA ARG A 488 -3.63 -4.07 16.38
C ARG A 488 -4.04 -2.64 15.99
N TRP A 489 -4.14 -2.38 14.69
CA TRP A 489 -4.59 -1.11 14.14
C TRP A 489 -6.02 -0.77 14.60
N ASN A 490 -6.93 -1.73 14.53
CA ASN A 490 -8.32 -1.61 14.98
C ASN A 490 -8.41 -1.49 16.51
N GLU A 491 -7.64 -2.29 17.25
CA GLU A 491 -7.61 -2.26 18.72
C GLU A 491 -7.18 -0.91 19.25
N GLN A 492 -6.11 -0.35 18.71
CA GLN A 492 -5.59 0.95 19.11
C GLN A 492 -6.59 2.09 18.87
N ARG A 493 -7.35 2.03 17.79
CA ARG A 493 -8.26 3.09 17.38
C ARG A 493 -9.64 2.95 17.97
N PHE A 494 -10.20 1.78 17.94
CA PHE A 494 -11.60 1.56 18.31
C PHE A 494 -11.78 0.82 19.62
N GLY A 495 -10.72 0.24 20.18
CA GLY A 495 -10.73 -0.46 21.47
C GLY A 495 -10.88 -1.97 21.34
N LYS A 496 -10.53 -2.67 22.42
CA LYS A 496 -10.47 -4.14 22.49
C LYS A 496 -11.83 -4.81 22.27
N GLU A 497 -12.91 -4.13 22.66
CA GLU A 497 -14.26 -4.69 22.65
C GLU A 497 -14.73 -5.07 21.25
N ILE A 498 -14.36 -4.28 20.23
CA ILE A 498 -14.80 -4.50 18.85
C ILE A 498 -13.68 -4.93 17.90
N ALA A 499 -12.43 -4.88 18.35
CA ALA A 499 -11.26 -5.07 17.48
C ALA A 499 -11.28 -6.39 16.71
N PHE A 500 -11.65 -7.49 17.35
CA PHE A 500 -11.73 -8.79 16.69
C PHE A 500 -12.82 -8.82 15.62
N ASP A 501 -14.06 -8.49 16.00
CA ASP A 501 -15.20 -8.50 15.08
C ASP A 501 -14.98 -7.54 13.91
N LEU A 502 -14.40 -6.39 14.18
CA LEU A 502 -14.06 -5.40 13.15
C LEU A 502 -12.98 -5.91 12.20
N THR A 503 -11.97 -6.61 12.72
CA THR A 503 -10.92 -7.20 11.90
C THR A 503 -11.48 -8.27 10.96
N GLU A 504 -12.34 -9.14 11.46
CA GLU A 504 -13.00 -10.13 10.61
C GLU A 504 -13.93 -9.48 9.56
N ALA A 505 -14.63 -8.41 9.91
CA ALA A 505 -15.44 -7.66 8.96
C ALA A 505 -14.57 -7.00 7.87
N MET A 506 -13.43 -6.40 8.23
CA MET A 506 -12.52 -5.80 7.25
C MET A 506 -11.79 -6.85 6.40
N LYS A 507 -11.50 -8.04 6.93
CA LYS A 507 -11.00 -9.17 6.13
C LYS A 507 -12.02 -9.59 5.08
N GLU A 508 -13.30 -9.71 5.45
CA GLU A 508 -14.38 -10.01 4.49
C GLU A 508 -14.54 -8.91 3.46
N TYR A 509 -14.43 -7.64 3.86
CA TYR A 509 -14.41 -6.52 2.93
C TYR A 509 -13.31 -6.66 1.87
N TYR A 510 -12.05 -6.90 2.30
CA TYR A 510 -10.93 -7.09 1.39
C TYR A 510 -11.08 -8.35 0.55
N HIS A 511 -11.68 -9.43 1.10
CA HIS A 511 -11.98 -10.63 0.35
C HIS A 511 -12.95 -10.37 -0.82
N LEU A 512 -14.10 -9.75 -0.53
CA LEU A 512 -15.08 -9.40 -1.55
C LEU A 512 -14.52 -8.43 -2.61
N ALA A 513 -13.69 -7.48 -2.19
CA ALA A 513 -13.02 -6.56 -3.10
C ALA A 513 -11.91 -7.24 -3.93
N THR A 514 -11.25 -8.27 -3.39
CA THR A 514 -10.26 -9.08 -4.11
C THR A 514 -10.91 -9.93 -5.21
N ILE A 515 -12.10 -10.48 -4.96
CA ILE A 515 -12.89 -11.20 -5.98
C ILE A 515 -13.26 -10.24 -7.12
N ARG A 516 -13.77 -9.08 -6.82
CA ARG A 516 -14.05 -8.02 -7.80
C ARG A 516 -14.03 -6.65 -7.11
N LYS A 517 -13.19 -5.74 -7.57
CA LYS A 517 -13.21 -4.37 -7.07
C LYS A 517 -14.59 -3.74 -7.32
N PRO A 518 -15.19 -3.00 -6.36
CA PRO A 518 -16.49 -2.35 -6.55
C PRO A 518 -16.51 -1.44 -7.78
N GLU A 519 -15.42 -0.74 -8.03
CA GLU A 519 -15.26 0.19 -9.15
C GLU A 519 -15.15 -0.52 -10.52
N HIS A 520 -14.87 -1.84 -10.54
CA HIS A 520 -14.80 -2.64 -11.76
C HIS A 520 -16.14 -3.27 -12.17
N LEU A 521 -17.21 -3.07 -11.39
CA LEU A 521 -18.56 -3.50 -11.77
C LEU A 521 -19.10 -2.64 -12.93
N GLY A 522 -19.81 -3.27 -13.84
CA GLY A 522 -20.31 -2.58 -15.02
C GLY A 522 -19.26 -2.33 -16.12
N TRP A 523 -18.05 -2.81 -15.92
CA TRP A 523 -16.94 -2.70 -16.87
C TRP A 523 -16.23 -4.03 -17.02
N ASN A 524 -16.07 -4.49 -18.28
CA ASN A 524 -15.19 -5.60 -18.58
C ASN A 524 -13.79 -5.10 -18.89
N ARG A 525 -13.69 -3.99 -19.64
CA ARG A 525 -12.44 -3.31 -19.99
C ARG A 525 -12.73 -1.92 -20.52
N VAL A 526 -11.72 -1.05 -20.52
CA VAL A 526 -11.71 0.21 -21.26
C VAL A 526 -11.16 -0.07 -22.65
N GLU A 527 -11.92 0.25 -23.71
CA GLU A 527 -11.44 0.11 -25.08
C GLU A 527 -10.35 1.13 -25.38
N GLU A 528 -9.23 0.69 -25.93
CA GLU A 528 -8.16 1.59 -26.36
C GLU A 528 -8.63 2.43 -27.54
N GLY A 529 -8.30 3.72 -27.51
CA GLY A 529 -8.72 4.68 -28.55
C GLY A 529 -10.05 5.37 -28.27
N VAL A 530 -10.86 4.87 -27.32
CA VAL A 530 -12.06 5.56 -26.83
C VAL A 530 -11.71 6.22 -25.50
N TYR A 531 -11.93 7.52 -25.39
CA TYR A 531 -11.70 8.22 -24.12
C TYR A 531 -12.67 7.65 -23.07
N PRO A 532 -12.26 7.51 -21.79
CA PRO A 532 -13.00 6.78 -20.77
C PRO A 532 -14.49 7.12 -20.66
N GLY A 533 -14.85 8.39 -20.78
CA GLY A 533 -16.24 8.84 -20.71
C GLY A 533 -17.19 8.31 -21.82
N LEU A 534 -16.66 7.66 -22.84
CA LEU A 534 -17.42 7.10 -23.95
C LEU A 534 -17.53 5.58 -23.92
N THR A 535 -16.89 4.91 -22.96
CA THR A 535 -16.97 3.45 -22.85
C THR A 535 -18.35 3.07 -22.31
N PRO A 536 -19.12 2.24 -23.05
CA PRO A 536 -20.46 1.84 -22.61
C PRO A 536 -20.38 0.96 -21.36
N VAL A 537 -21.32 1.14 -20.45
CA VAL A 537 -21.52 0.25 -19.30
C VAL A 537 -22.01 -1.11 -19.81
N VAL A 538 -21.56 -2.19 -19.18
CA VAL A 538 -21.96 -3.56 -19.50
C VAL A 538 -22.49 -4.26 -18.25
N ASP A 539 -23.31 -5.31 -18.44
CA ASP A 539 -23.69 -6.18 -17.33
C ASP A 539 -22.46 -6.92 -16.79
N THR A 540 -22.52 -7.28 -15.54
CA THR A 540 -21.45 -8.04 -14.89
C THR A 540 -21.43 -9.49 -15.37
N GLU A 541 -20.31 -10.16 -15.20
CA GLU A 541 -20.17 -11.59 -15.50
C GLU A 541 -20.79 -12.50 -14.43
N TYR A 542 -21.33 -11.94 -13.34
CA TYR A 542 -22.03 -12.70 -12.30
C TYR A 542 -23.31 -13.33 -12.85
N ASN A 543 -23.42 -14.64 -12.68
CA ASN A 543 -24.58 -15.37 -13.19
C ASN A 543 -25.75 -15.29 -12.20
N PRO A 544 -26.93 -14.80 -12.62
CA PRO A 544 -28.09 -14.71 -11.73
C PRO A 544 -28.71 -16.08 -11.36
N PHE A 545 -28.48 -17.14 -12.14
CA PHE A 545 -29.18 -18.42 -11.99
C PHE A 545 -28.27 -19.56 -11.56
N PHE A 546 -27.03 -19.61 -12.07
CA PHE A 546 -26.08 -20.65 -11.69
C PHE A 546 -25.62 -20.45 -10.24
N ARG A 547 -25.98 -21.40 -9.37
CA ARG A 547 -25.62 -21.40 -7.93
C ARG A 547 -26.05 -20.12 -7.18
N ASN A 548 -26.98 -19.32 -7.75
CA ASN A 548 -27.39 -18.02 -7.18
C ASN A 548 -26.22 -17.04 -6.97
N GLU A 549 -25.21 -17.08 -7.82
CA GLU A 549 -23.96 -16.37 -7.68
C GLU A 549 -24.18 -14.86 -7.40
N LEU A 550 -25.02 -14.22 -8.22
CA LEU A 550 -25.36 -12.81 -8.07
C LEU A 550 -26.02 -12.52 -6.71
N ALA A 551 -27.03 -13.31 -6.33
CA ALA A 551 -27.73 -13.13 -5.05
C ALA A 551 -26.81 -13.38 -3.86
N ASN A 552 -25.92 -14.37 -3.94
CA ASN A 552 -24.94 -14.65 -2.89
C ASN A 552 -24.02 -13.46 -2.64
N ARG A 553 -23.55 -12.80 -3.70
CA ARG A 553 -22.70 -11.61 -3.58
C ARG A 553 -23.45 -10.43 -2.95
N VAL A 554 -24.70 -10.16 -3.35
CA VAL A 554 -25.54 -9.14 -2.71
C VAL A 554 -25.70 -9.44 -1.22
N ASN A 555 -26.09 -10.66 -0.87
CA ASN A 555 -26.28 -11.08 0.52
C ASN A 555 -25.00 -10.95 1.36
N ALA A 556 -23.83 -11.26 0.80
CA ALA A 556 -22.54 -11.12 1.49
C ALA A 556 -22.28 -9.65 1.88
N TYR A 557 -22.51 -8.72 0.96
CA TYR A 557 -22.35 -7.29 1.22
C TYR A 557 -23.42 -6.73 2.18
N GLU A 558 -24.68 -7.19 2.10
CA GLU A 558 -25.72 -6.80 3.06
C GLU A 558 -25.39 -7.27 4.48
N LYS A 559 -24.91 -8.51 4.61
CA LYS A 559 -24.47 -9.05 5.91
C LYS A 559 -23.29 -8.25 6.47
N LEU A 560 -22.28 -7.97 5.63
CA LEU A 560 -21.11 -7.18 6.01
C LEU A 560 -21.53 -5.76 6.47
N THR A 561 -22.39 -5.09 5.72
CA THR A 561 -22.96 -3.79 6.07
C THR A 561 -23.65 -3.83 7.45
N SER A 562 -24.46 -4.86 7.68
CA SER A 562 -25.15 -5.04 8.97
C SER A 562 -24.16 -5.18 10.14
N VAL A 563 -23.09 -5.93 9.97
CA VAL A 563 -22.03 -6.08 10.98
C VAL A 563 -21.36 -4.75 11.27
N VAL A 564 -20.92 -4.05 10.24
CA VAL A 564 -20.22 -2.76 10.39
C VAL A 564 -21.11 -1.71 11.07
N CYS A 565 -22.36 -1.58 10.65
CA CYS A 565 -23.31 -0.66 11.27
C CYS A 565 -23.63 -1.04 12.73
N HIS A 566 -23.67 -2.34 13.05
CA HIS A 566 -23.85 -2.80 14.44
C HIS A 566 -22.64 -2.43 15.31
N LEU A 567 -21.42 -2.63 14.84
CA LEU A 567 -20.19 -2.28 15.56
C LEU A 567 -20.09 -0.78 15.86
N LYS A 568 -20.50 0.08 14.94
CA LYS A 568 -20.57 1.54 15.15
C LYS A 568 -21.39 1.93 16.38
N ASN A 569 -22.48 1.18 16.68
CA ASN A 569 -23.34 1.47 17.81
C ASN A 569 -22.68 1.19 19.18
N LYS A 570 -21.61 0.39 19.20
CA LYS A 570 -20.82 0.12 20.42
C LYS A 570 -19.78 1.21 20.70
N LEU A 571 -19.53 2.12 19.77
CA LEU A 571 -18.50 3.16 19.90
C LEU A 571 -19.01 4.38 20.65
N LEU A 572 -18.09 5.01 21.37
CA LEU A 572 -18.30 6.33 21.94
C LEU A 572 -18.54 7.37 20.84
N PRO A 573 -19.35 8.41 21.12
CA PRO A 573 -19.69 9.43 20.12
C PRO A 573 -18.50 10.05 19.42
N GLU A 574 -17.43 10.35 20.15
CA GLU A 574 -16.21 10.98 19.63
C GLU A 574 -15.40 10.11 18.65
N LYS A 575 -15.65 8.80 18.61
CA LYS A 575 -15.02 7.86 17.68
C LYS A 575 -15.85 7.58 16.43
N LYS A 576 -17.07 8.12 16.34
CA LYS A 576 -17.98 7.76 15.25
C LYS A 576 -17.62 8.38 13.91
N ASP A 577 -17.04 9.58 13.90
CA ASP A 577 -16.62 10.23 12.66
C ASP A 577 -15.41 9.49 12.05
N CYS A 578 -14.38 9.19 12.82
CA CYS A 578 -13.25 8.41 12.31
C CYS A 578 -13.64 6.96 11.92
N TYR A 579 -14.60 6.34 12.62
CA TYR A 579 -15.13 5.04 12.22
C TYR A 579 -15.89 5.13 10.90
N PHE A 580 -16.67 6.19 10.71
CA PHE A 580 -17.35 6.43 9.44
C PHE A 580 -16.35 6.54 8.28
N GLU A 581 -15.29 7.33 8.45
CA GLU A 581 -14.25 7.52 7.43
C GLU A 581 -13.51 6.21 7.08
N LEU A 582 -13.02 5.54 8.11
CA LEU A 582 -12.07 4.43 7.96
C LEU A 582 -12.74 3.07 7.71
N VAL A 583 -14.00 2.91 8.08
CA VAL A 583 -14.69 1.62 8.06
C VAL A 583 -16.04 1.69 7.36
N GLU A 584 -16.96 2.53 7.85
CA GLU A 584 -18.34 2.50 7.38
C GLU A 584 -18.47 2.97 5.93
N TYR A 585 -17.87 4.09 5.59
CA TYR A 585 -17.93 4.61 4.22
C TYR A 585 -17.36 3.64 3.19
N PRO A 586 -16.12 3.13 3.29
CA PRO A 586 -15.59 2.22 2.27
C PRO A 586 -16.37 0.92 2.17
N VAL A 587 -16.86 0.36 3.28
CA VAL A 587 -17.63 -0.89 3.28
C VAL A 587 -19.02 -0.68 2.70
N VAL A 588 -19.75 0.32 3.20
CA VAL A 588 -21.15 0.53 2.79
C VAL A 588 -21.24 1.07 1.36
N ALA A 589 -20.35 1.97 0.97
CA ALA A 589 -20.30 2.46 -0.41
C ALA A 589 -19.98 1.33 -1.40
N SER A 590 -19.05 0.43 -1.04
CA SER A 590 -18.76 -0.79 -1.83
C SER A 590 -19.98 -1.71 -1.94
N ALA A 591 -20.69 -1.91 -0.83
CA ALA A 591 -21.91 -2.69 -0.81
C ALA A 591 -22.98 -2.08 -1.74
N GLN A 592 -23.21 -0.78 -1.64
CA GLN A 592 -24.20 -0.09 -2.46
C GLN A 592 -23.80 -0.07 -3.95
N MET A 593 -22.51 0.02 -4.27
CA MET A 593 -22.05 -0.09 -5.66
C MET A 593 -22.34 -1.48 -6.24
N ASN A 594 -22.16 -2.54 -5.47
CA ASN A 594 -22.52 -3.91 -5.87
C ASN A 594 -24.05 -4.05 -6.01
N ILE A 595 -24.83 -3.62 -5.03
CA ILE A 595 -26.31 -3.67 -5.04
C ILE A 595 -26.83 -2.89 -6.25
N LYS A 596 -26.31 -1.70 -6.52
CA LYS A 596 -26.66 -0.87 -7.68
C LYS A 596 -26.53 -1.65 -9.00
N TRP A 597 -25.36 -2.20 -9.29
CA TRP A 597 -25.08 -2.82 -10.58
C TRP A 597 -25.71 -4.19 -10.74
N LEU A 598 -25.69 -5.03 -9.72
CA LEU A 598 -26.29 -6.36 -9.78
C LEU A 598 -27.82 -6.31 -9.88
N ASN A 599 -28.47 -5.38 -9.20
CA ASN A 599 -29.92 -5.16 -9.37
C ASN A 599 -30.24 -4.48 -10.71
N ALA A 600 -29.40 -3.60 -11.23
CA ALA A 600 -29.60 -3.04 -12.56
C ALA A 600 -29.57 -4.13 -13.63
N GLN A 601 -28.66 -5.09 -13.54
CA GLN A 601 -28.59 -6.27 -14.41
C GLN A 601 -29.87 -7.10 -14.33
N MET A 602 -30.38 -7.38 -13.13
CA MET A 602 -31.64 -8.11 -12.94
C MET A 602 -32.84 -7.32 -13.48
N ALA A 603 -32.90 -6.00 -13.30
CA ALA A 603 -33.94 -5.18 -13.89
C ALA A 603 -33.95 -5.27 -15.41
N ARG A 604 -32.78 -5.17 -16.07
CA ARG A 604 -32.68 -5.32 -17.53
C ARG A 604 -33.11 -6.71 -17.99
N TYR A 605 -32.72 -7.76 -17.29
CA TYR A 605 -33.12 -9.13 -17.59
C TYR A 605 -34.65 -9.30 -17.61
N TYR A 606 -35.35 -8.73 -16.62
CA TYR A 606 -36.82 -8.84 -16.53
C TYR A 606 -37.58 -7.77 -17.33
N SER A 607 -36.92 -6.84 -18.00
CA SER A 607 -37.55 -5.68 -18.65
C SER A 607 -38.61 -6.03 -19.69
N SER A 608 -38.46 -7.18 -20.37
CA SER A 608 -39.42 -7.66 -21.39
C SER A 608 -40.29 -8.83 -20.92
N THR A 609 -40.02 -9.44 -19.77
CA THR A 609 -40.65 -10.70 -19.35
C THR A 609 -41.51 -10.54 -18.10
N ASP A 610 -41.11 -9.71 -17.12
CA ASP A 610 -41.84 -9.52 -15.86
C ASP A 610 -41.73 -8.07 -15.36
N SER A 611 -42.78 -7.31 -15.53
CA SER A 611 -42.85 -5.90 -15.13
C SER A 611 -42.78 -5.68 -13.60
N VAL A 612 -43.20 -6.66 -12.79
CA VAL A 612 -43.14 -6.58 -11.32
C VAL A 612 -41.71 -6.76 -10.85
N LEU A 613 -41.02 -7.79 -11.36
CA LEU A 613 -39.60 -8.02 -11.04
C LEU A 613 -38.71 -6.91 -11.61
N PHE A 614 -38.98 -6.42 -12.82
CA PHE A 614 -38.31 -5.24 -13.35
C PHE A 614 -38.41 -4.05 -12.39
N THR A 615 -39.63 -3.69 -11.97
CA THR A 615 -39.87 -2.56 -11.07
C THR A 615 -39.14 -2.75 -9.73
N LYS A 616 -39.24 -3.94 -9.14
CA LYS A 616 -38.54 -4.28 -7.88
C LYS A 616 -37.05 -4.03 -8.00
N TYR A 617 -36.39 -4.61 -8.98
CA TYR A 617 -34.94 -4.51 -9.11
C TYR A 617 -34.47 -3.11 -9.53
N ALA A 618 -35.27 -2.40 -10.34
CA ALA A 618 -34.99 -1.02 -10.71
C ALA A 618 -35.03 -0.08 -9.48
N ILE A 619 -35.98 -0.28 -8.56
CA ILE A 619 -36.06 0.48 -7.31
C ILE A 619 -34.82 0.17 -6.45
N LEU A 620 -34.48 -1.10 -6.19
CA LEU A 620 -33.31 -1.48 -5.40
C LEU A 620 -32.01 -0.89 -5.93
N SER A 621 -31.86 -0.84 -7.27
CA SER A 621 -30.68 -0.27 -7.91
C SER A 621 -30.59 1.26 -7.73
N ARG A 622 -31.72 1.98 -7.86
CA ARG A 622 -31.76 3.44 -7.63
C ARG A 622 -31.58 3.81 -6.16
N ASP A 623 -32.21 3.08 -5.26
CA ASP A 623 -32.05 3.31 -3.83
C ASP A 623 -30.59 3.15 -3.41
N ALA A 624 -29.88 2.16 -3.98
CA ALA A 624 -28.45 1.97 -3.74
C ALA A 624 -27.62 3.16 -4.25
N TYR A 625 -27.93 3.69 -5.42
CA TYR A 625 -27.28 4.89 -5.93
C TYR A 625 -27.50 6.10 -5.01
N GLN A 626 -28.74 6.35 -4.59
CA GLN A 626 -29.07 7.43 -3.67
C GLN A 626 -28.35 7.29 -2.32
N GLN A 627 -28.20 6.07 -1.81
CA GLN A 627 -27.44 5.84 -0.59
C GLN A 627 -25.96 6.19 -0.75
N ILE A 628 -25.35 5.95 -1.91
CA ILE A 628 -23.97 6.38 -2.18
C ILE A 628 -23.90 7.92 -2.16
N GLU A 629 -24.86 8.62 -2.76
CA GLU A 629 -24.93 10.09 -2.72
C GLU A 629 -25.04 10.61 -1.28
N GLU A 630 -25.92 10.02 -0.46
CA GLU A 630 -26.10 10.40 0.95
C GLU A 630 -24.83 10.17 1.78
N LEU A 631 -24.17 9.01 1.62
CA LEU A 631 -22.91 8.70 2.28
C LEU A 631 -21.83 9.70 1.90
N THR A 632 -21.72 10.04 0.62
CA THR A 632 -20.74 11.01 0.12
C THR A 632 -21.03 12.42 0.60
N TYR A 633 -22.30 12.80 0.68
CA TYR A 633 -22.72 14.06 1.31
C TYR A 633 -22.34 14.09 2.79
N GLN A 634 -22.59 13.00 3.54
CA GLN A 634 -22.21 12.88 4.94
C GLN A 634 -20.70 13.04 5.11
N TYR A 635 -19.90 12.39 4.25
CA TYR A 635 -18.44 12.46 4.26
C TYR A 635 -17.95 13.91 4.10
N ASN A 636 -18.43 14.59 3.06
CA ASN A 636 -17.93 15.92 2.70
C ASN A 636 -18.49 17.05 3.57
N LYS A 637 -19.71 16.89 4.11
CA LYS A 637 -20.45 18.03 4.67
C LYS A 637 -20.82 17.89 6.14
N VAL A 638 -20.81 16.69 6.70
CA VAL A 638 -21.34 16.46 8.05
C VAL A 638 -20.25 16.07 9.03
N ILE A 639 -19.50 15.00 8.73
CA ILE A 639 -18.45 14.51 9.64
C ILE A 639 -17.41 15.60 9.89
N ALA A 640 -16.83 15.57 11.06
CA ALA A 640 -15.82 16.55 11.49
C ALA A 640 -16.23 18.02 11.22
N GLY A 641 -17.55 18.31 11.23
CA GLY A 641 -18.05 19.65 10.96
C GLY A 641 -17.88 20.14 9.51
N GLY A 642 -17.75 19.22 8.55
CA GLY A 642 -17.55 19.54 7.14
C GLY A 642 -16.11 19.87 6.76
N LYS A 643 -15.14 19.48 7.59
CA LYS A 643 -13.69 19.64 7.36
C LYS A 643 -13.23 19.07 6.02
N TRP A 644 -13.86 17.98 5.56
CA TRP A 644 -13.48 17.21 4.37
C TRP A 644 -14.25 17.62 3.11
N ASP A 645 -14.82 18.81 3.09
CA ASP A 645 -15.60 19.29 1.93
C ASP A 645 -14.73 19.27 0.66
N LYS A 646 -15.15 18.50 -0.34
CA LYS A 646 -14.48 18.24 -1.62
C LYS A 646 -13.43 17.14 -1.66
N VAL A 647 -13.14 16.46 -0.55
CA VAL A 647 -12.12 15.39 -0.56
C VAL A 647 -12.64 14.08 -1.13
N MET A 648 -13.94 13.81 -0.97
CA MET A 648 -14.53 12.55 -1.45
C MET A 648 -15.39 12.77 -2.69
N ASP A 649 -15.08 12.04 -3.76
CA ASP A 649 -15.87 11.99 -4.98
C ASP A 649 -16.30 10.55 -5.31
N MET A 650 -17.60 10.31 -5.28
CA MET A 650 -18.18 9.00 -5.62
C MET A 650 -18.21 8.72 -7.13
N ALA A 651 -17.88 9.68 -7.95
CA ALA A 651 -17.89 9.58 -9.40
C ALA A 651 -16.61 10.14 -10.03
N PRO A 652 -15.44 9.60 -9.66
CA PRO A 652 -14.16 10.07 -10.20
C PRO A 652 -14.22 10.17 -11.72
N ARG A 653 -13.79 11.30 -12.29
CA ARG A 653 -13.76 11.57 -13.72
C ARG A 653 -15.14 11.53 -14.42
N ASN A 654 -16.24 11.52 -13.66
CA ASN A 654 -17.62 11.42 -14.17
C ASN A 654 -17.85 10.22 -15.10
N LEU A 655 -17.19 9.10 -14.84
CA LEU A 655 -17.34 7.91 -15.68
C LEU A 655 -18.75 7.32 -15.58
N PRO A 656 -19.29 6.75 -16.68
CA PRO A 656 -20.67 6.24 -16.72
C PRO A 656 -20.98 5.19 -15.66
N VAL A 657 -19.99 4.40 -15.24
CA VAL A 657 -20.14 3.37 -14.21
C VAL A 657 -20.51 3.93 -12.83
N PHE A 658 -20.16 5.18 -12.55
CA PHE A 658 -20.49 5.86 -11.28
C PHE A 658 -21.83 6.59 -11.31
N GLN A 659 -22.43 6.78 -12.49
CA GLN A 659 -23.67 7.54 -12.65
C GLN A 659 -24.91 6.74 -12.20
N GLU A 660 -26.06 7.40 -12.20
CA GLU A 660 -27.34 6.76 -11.94
C GLU A 660 -27.57 5.61 -12.93
N PRO A 661 -28.07 4.44 -12.48
CA PRO A 661 -28.23 3.29 -13.36
C PRO A 661 -29.29 3.54 -14.45
N ASP A 662 -28.95 3.20 -15.68
CA ASP A 662 -29.87 3.18 -16.82
C ASP A 662 -30.37 1.75 -17.05
N PHE A 663 -31.68 1.61 -17.23
CA PHE A 663 -32.31 0.32 -17.44
C PHE A 663 -32.69 0.08 -18.90
N ARG A 664 -32.30 0.98 -19.83
CA ARG A 664 -32.56 0.81 -21.27
C ARG A 664 -31.59 -0.21 -21.86
N MET A 665 -32.15 -1.12 -22.63
CA MET A 665 -31.39 -2.24 -23.25
C MET A 665 -30.44 -1.79 -24.39
N ASN A 666 -30.65 -0.60 -24.97
CA ASN A 666 -29.97 -0.21 -26.21
C ASN A 666 -28.47 0.09 -26.04
N ASP A 667 -28.02 0.40 -24.84
CA ASP A 667 -26.64 0.82 -24.55
C ASP A 667 -25.83 -0.21 -23.77
N ILE A 668 -26.43 -1.33 -23.37
CA ILE A 668 -25.81 -2.35 -22.52
C ILE A 668 -25.89 -3.70 -23.20
N ARG A 669 -24.77 -4.40 -23.30
CA ARG A 669 -24.72 -5.78 -23.80
C ARG A 669 -25.09 -6.74 -22.67
N PRO A 670 -26.27 -7.38 -22.67
CA PRO A 670 -26.57 -8.39 -21.67
C PRO A 670 -25.67 -9.61 -21.87
N VAL A 671 -25.28 -10.21 -20.74
CA VAL A 671 -24.69 -11.56 -20.78
C VAL A 671 -25.79 -12.54 -21.16
N ASP A 672 -25.54 -13.35 -22.20
CA ASP A 672 -26.50 -14.37 -22.67
C ASP A 672 -26.57 -15.47 -21.59
N VAL A 673 -27.69 -15.54 -20.88
CA VAL A 673 -27.88 -16.46 -19.75
C VAL A 673 -29.13 -17.30 -19.98
N ASP A 674 -28.94 -18.60 -20.23
CA ASP A 674 -30.05 -19.57 -20.29
C ASP A 674 -30.22 -20.29 -18.94
N GLU A 675 -31.40 -20.13 -18.29
CA GLU A 675 -31.75 -20.79 -17.03
C GLU A 675 -31.64 -22.32 -17.08
N ASN A 676 -31.74 -22.93 -18.25
CA ASN A 676 -31.87 -24.37 -18.43
C ASN A 676 -30.56 -25.12 -18.74
N THR A 677 -29.47 -24.40 -18.99
CA THR A 677 -28.21 -24.99 -19.51
C THR A 677 -27.44 -25.85 -18.50
N PHE A 678 -27.78 -25.84 -17.21
CA PHE A 678 -26.88 -26.34 -16.14
C PHE A 678 -27.31 -27.66 -15.50
N CYS A 679 -28.51 -28.17 -15.79
CA CYS A 679 -29.08 -29.29 -15.05
C CYS A 679 -28.37 -30.63 -15.21
N ASN A 680 -27.58 -30.81 -16.26
CA ASN A 680 -26.94 -32.06 -16.64
C ASN A 680 -25.41 -32.12 -16.49
N SER A 681 -24.75 -31.07 -15.98
CA SER A 681 -23.30 -31.06 -15.85
C SER A 681 -22.85 -31.48 -14.46
N PHE A 682 -21.80 -32.29 -14.39
CA PHE A 682 -21.07 -32.50 -13.16
C PHE A 682 -20.12 -31.31 -12.94
N VAL A 683 -20.17 -30.71 -11.77
CA VAL A 683 -19.30 -29.60 -11.39
C VAL A 683 -18.72 -29.85 -10.00
N TRP A 684 -17.40 -29.83 -9.92
CA TRP A 684 -16.65 -29.89 -8.70
C TRP A 684 -15.64 -28.76 -8.66
N ALA A 685 -15.55 -28.02 -7.55
CA ALA A 685 -14.60 -26.93 -7.37
C ALA A 685 -14.03 -26.92 -5.95
N ILE A 686 -12.76 -26.53 -5.83
CA ILE A 686 -12.03 -26.57 -4.56
C ILE A 686 -11.03 -25.39 -4.49
N ASN A 687 -10.80 -24.87 -3.30
CA ASN A 687 -9.71 -23.92 -3.03
C ASN A 687 -8.36 -24.64 -2.96
N ALA A 688 -7.31 -24.01 -3.45
CA ALA A 688 -5.98 -24.59 -3.48
C ALA A 688 -5.46 -24.99 -2.09
N ASN A 689 -5.75 -24.22 -1.06
CA ASN A 689 -5.32 -24.50 0.31
C ASN A 689 -5.98 -25.71 0.97
N TRP A 690 -6.88 -26.41 0.27
CA TRP A 690 -7.48 -27.67 0.71
C TRP A 690 -6.85 -28.90 0.04
N GLY A 691 -5.89 -28.70 -0.84
CA GLY A 691 -5.08 -29.76 -1.45
C GLY A 691 -4.02 -30.30 -0.48
N GLU A 692 -3.33 -31.35 -0.91
CA GLU A 692 -2.21 -31.96 -0.17
C GLU A 692 -0.90 -31.65 -0.87
N TRP A 693 0.12 -31.21 -0.11
CA TRP A 693 1.47 -30.92 -0.60
C TRP A 693 2.55 -31.21 0.44
N GLU A 694 3.80 -31.31 0.01
CA GLU A 694 4.95 -31.39 0.90
C GLU A 694 5.18 -30.03 1.58
N SER A 695 5.23 -30.01 2.92
CA SER A 695 5.15 -28.80 3.77
C SER A 695 6.24 -27.74 3.55
N GLU A 696 7.41 -28.10 3.00
CA GLU A 696 8.54 -27.18 2.85
C GLU A 696 8.58 -26.45 1.48
N LYS A 697 7.78 -26.91 0.51
CA LYS A 697 7.84 -26.42 -0.89
C LYS A 697 6.62 -25.63 -1.35
N ALA A 698 5.66 -25.46 -0.47
CA ALA A 698 4.48 -24.66 -0.72
C ALA A 698 4.03 -23.94 0.55
N LYS A 699 3.48 -22.75 0.40
CA LYS A 699 2.99 -21.96 1.53
C LYS A 699 1.68 -21.26 1.20
N ILE A 700 0.80 -21.17 2.20
CA ILE A 700 -0.45 -20.40 2.08
C ILE A 700 -0.10 -18.91 2.16
N LEU A 701 -0.74 -18.14 1.29
CA LEU A 701 -0.71 -16.68 1.27
C LEU A 701 -2.08 -16.15 1.67
N PRO A 702 -2.31 -15.78 2.95
CA PRO A 702 -3.58 -15.22 3.41
C PRO A 702 -3.83 -13.85 2.79
N GLY A 703 -5.09 -13.58 2.49
CA GLY A 703 -5.52 -12.31 1.91
C GLY A 703 -5.26 -12.19 0.41
N VAL A 704 -4.99 -13.28 -0.30
CA VAL A 704 -4.62 -13.28 -1.72
C VAL A 704 -5.52 -14.24 -2.50
N GLY A 705 -5.91 -13.84 -3.71
CA GLY A 705 -6.77 -14.61 -4.61
C GLY A 705 -8.25 -14.61 -4.23
N HIS A 706 -9.08 -15.22 -5.07
CA HIS A 706 -10.52 -15.36 -4.82
C HIS A 706 -10.82 -16.28 -3.62
N SER A 707 -9.93 -17.26 -3.35
CA SER A 707 -10.02 -18.09 -2.14
C SER A 707 -9.63 -17.34 -0.86
N PHE A 708 -8.99 -16.18 -1.01
CA PHE A 708 -8.38 -15.39 0.07
C PHE A 708 -7.31 -16.15 0.86
N ASN A 709 -6.89 -17.33 0.36
CA ASN A 709 -5.85 -18.20 0.91
C ASN A 709 -5.19 -19.00 -0.22
N SER A 710 -4.61 -18.32 -1.19
CA SER A 710 -3.93 -18.97 -2.31
C SER A 710 -2.65 -19.69 -1.85
N VAL A 711 -2.14 -20.62 -2.64
CA VAL A 711 -0.94 -21.41 -2.33
C VAL A 711 0.18 -21.05 -3.30
N ALA A 712 1.27 -20.52 -2.78
CA ALA A 712 2.50 -20.29 -3.53
C ALA A 712 3.31 -21.59 -3.62
N LEU A 713 3.71 -21.97 -4.85
CA LEU A 713 4.46 -23.17 -5.16
C LEU A 713 5.88 -22.81 -5.60
N GLU A 714 6.89 -23.45 -5.00
CA GLU A 714 8.24 -23.39 -5.49
C GLU A 714 8.40 -24.22 -6.77
N LYS A 715 9.39 -23.91 -7.60
CA LYS A 715 9.66 -24.66 -8.81
C LYS A 715 9.87 -26.15 -8.50
N GLY A 716 9.14 -27.01 -9.20
CA GLY A 716 9.18 -28.46 -9.06
C GLY A 716 8.30 -29.03 -7.95
N SER A 717 7.66 -28.16 -7.14
CA SER A 717 6.68 -28.61 -6.15
C SER A 717 5.33 -28.91 -6.78
N SER A 718 4.53 -29.76 -6.13
CA SER A 718 3.20 -30.13 -6.57
C SER A 718 2.18 -30.07 -5.45
N ILE A 719 0.93 -29.91 -5.84
CA ILE A 719 -0.24 -29.98 -4.99
C ILE A 719 -1.26 -30.94 -5.58
N THR A 720 -1.85 -31.79 -4.78
CA THR A 720 -2.74 -32.87 -5.20
C THR A 720 -4.10 -32.72 -4.58
N PHE A 721 -5.14 -33.04 -5.34
CA PHE A 721 -6.54 -32.96 -4.97
C PHE A 721 -7.25 -34.27 -5.31
N MET A 722 -8.17 -34.68 -4.46
CA MET A 722 -9.04 -35.83 -4.69
C MET A 722 -10.45 -35.38 -5.07
N CYS A 723 -10.93 -35.78 -6.23
CA CYS A 723 -12.28 -35.54 -6.71
C CYS A 723 -13.02 -36.87 -6.92
N TYR A 724 -14.29 -36.95 -6.48
CA TYR A 724 -15.13 -38.11 -6.81
C TYR A 724 -16.06 -37.76 -7.97
N LEU A 725 -15.75 -38.30 -9.15
CA LEU A 725 -16.57 -38.13 -10.37
C LEU A 725 -17.83 -39.01 -10.34
N THR A 726 -18.95 -38.40 -10.64
CA THR A 726 -20.23 -39.10 -10.79
C THR A 726 -20.69 -39.22 -12.26
N LYS A 727 -19.91 -38.61 -13.18
CA LYS A 727 -20.21 -38.58 -14.62
C LYS A 727 -18.94 -38.76 -15.44
N THR A 728 -19.05 -39.44 -16.56
CA THR A 728 -18.00 -39.63 -17.57
C THR A 728 -18.28 -38.82 -18.82
N GLY A 729 -17.28 -38.61 -19.66
CA GLY A 729 -17.36 -37.93 -20.95
C GLY A 729 -16.41 -36.73 -21.06
N GLU A 730 -16.61 -35.96 -22.14
CA GLU A 730 -15.86 -34.75 -22.39
C GLU A 730 -16.09 -33.75 -21.25
N GLY A 731 -15.01 -33.14 -20.82
CA GLY A 731 -15.05 -32.14 -19.73
C GLY A 731 -13.87 -31.17 -19.79
N THR A 732 -13.87 -30.26 -18.83
CA THR A 732 -12.81 -29.23 -18.68
C THR A 732 -12.24 -29.25 -17.28
N ILE A 733 -10.95 -28.98 -17.20
CA ILE A 733 -10.22 -28.70 -15.97
C ILE A 733 -9.84 -27.23 -16.02
N LYS A 734 -10.36 -26.43 -15.08
CA LYS A 734 -10.04 -25.00 -14.96
C LYS A 734 -9.19 -24.76 -13.74
N ILE A 735 -8.08 -24.09 -13.95
CA ILE A 735 -7.10 -23.75 -12.90
C ILE A 735 -7.08 -22.24 -12.74
N GLY A 736 -7.46 -21.77 -11.56
CA GLY A 736 -7.35 -20.38 -11.13
C GLY A 736 -5.98 -20.13 -10.52
N THR A 737 -5.23 -19.16 -11.07
CA THR A 737 -3.96 -18.67 -10.50
C THR A 737 -4.02 -17.16 -10.35
N LEU A 738 -3.11 -16.58 -9.58
CA LEU A 738 -2.98 -15.13 -9.54
C LEU A 738 -2.41 -14.58 -10.85
N PRO A 739 -2.76 -13.34 -11.24
CA PRO A 739 -2.22 -12.68 -12.44
C PRO A 739 -0.81 -12.09 -12.19
N ASN A 740 0.01 -12.76 -11.39
CA ASN A 740 1.36 -12.35 -11.08
C ASN A 740 2.30 -12.58 -12.29
N HIS A 741 3.47 -11.92 -12.24
CA HIS A 741 4.42 -11.90 -13.35
C HIS A 741 5.67 -12.71 -13.04
N ASP A 742 6.26 -13.23 -14.12
CA ASP A 742 7.61 -13.77 -14.09
C ASP A 742 8.62 -12.62 -14.02
N VAL A 743 9.32 -12.55 -12.90
CA VAL A 743 10.32 -11.49 -12.64
C VAL A 743 11.71 -11.83 -13.21
N ASN A 744 11.90 -13.06 -13.71
CA ASN A 744 13.21 -13.58 -14.16
C ASN A 744 13.26 -14.01 -15.64
N GLY A 745 12.14 -13.89 -16.39
CA GLY A 745 12.07 -14.17 -17.83
C GLY A 745 11.94 -15.66 -18.21
N GLY A 746 11.50 -16.54 -17.29
CA GLY A 746 11.34 -18.00 -17.52
C GLY A 746 9.92 -18.43 -17.93
N GLY A 747 8.94 -17.52 -17.86
CA GLY A 747 7.52 -17.80 -18.04
C GLY A 747 6.84 -18.26 -16.75
N MET A 748 5.51 -18.27 -16.76
CA MET A 748 4.65 -18.69 -15.65
C MET A 748 4.01 -20.02 -15.97
N LYS A 749 4.73 -21.13 -15.69
CA LYS A 749 4.41 -22.47 -16.22
C LYS A 749 4.07 -23.45 -15.11
N PHE A 750 3.06 -24.27 -15.37
CA PHE A 750 2.74 -25.44 -14.56
C PHE A 750 2.22 -26.60 -15.42
N ALA A 751 2.35 -27.81 -14.93
CA ALA A 751 1.79 -29.01 -15.57
C ALA A 751 0.64 -29.56 -14.73
N VAL A 752 -0.33 -30.19 -15.40
CA VAL A 752 -1.51 -30.81 -14.78
C VAL A 752 -1.50 -32.31 -15.07
N TYR A 753 -1.73 -33.11 -14.05
CA TYR A 753 -1.78 -34.56 -14.12
C TYR A 753 -3.12 -35.10 -13.61
N ILE A 754 -3.63 -36.14 -14.25
CA ILE A 754 -4.78 -36.92 -13.79
C ILE A 754 -4.31 -38.34 -13.55
N ASN A 755 -4.48 -38.87 -12.33
CA ASN A 755 -4.07 -40.22 -11.92
C ASN A 755 -2.60 -40.51 -12.35
N GLY A 756 -1.70 -39.55 -12.15
CA GLY A 756 -0.29 -39.62 -12.49
C GLY A 756 0.07 -39.44 -13.97
N ASN A 757 -0.93 -39.30 -14.86
CA ASN A 757 -0.69 -39.07 -16.29
C ASN A 757 -0.79 -37.58 -16.60
N GLU A 758 0.17 -37.05 -17.34
CA GLU A 758 0.18 -35.66 -17.76
C GLU A 758 -0.97 -35.36 -18.72
N VAL A 759 -1.77 -34.37 -18.43
CA VAL A 759 -2.84 -33.83 -19.24
C VAL A 759 -2.34 -32.71 -20.16
N GLY A 760 -1.44 -31.87 -19.65
CA GLY A 760 -0.84 -30.79 -20.39
C GLY A 760 -0.09 -29.78 -19.55
N GLU A 761 0.72 -28.94 -20.21
CA GLU A 761 1.39 -27.79 -19.66
C GLU A 761 0.67 -26.50 -19.99
N ILE A 762 0.69 -25.55 -19.09
CA ILE A 762 0.11 -24.21 -19.25
C ILE A 762 1.20 -23.17 -18.99
N ASP A 763 1.32 -22.20 -19.89
CA ASP A 763 2.04 -20.94 -19.67
C ASP A 763 1.03 -19.81 -19.66
N TYR A 764 0.81 -19.18 -18.49
CA TYR A 764 -0.13 -18.08 -18.33
C TYR A 764 0.52 -16.71 -18.35
N SER A 765 1.82 -16.64 -18.61
CA SER A 765 2.53 -15.36 -18.74
C SER A 765 1.88 -14.42 -19.72
N THR A 766 2.00 -13.13 -19.45
CA THR A 766 1.47 -12.07 -20.29
C THR A 766 2.56 -11.07 -20.66
N LYS A 767 2.51 -10.55 -21.90
CA LYS A 767 3.43 -9.52 -22.37
C LYS A 767 2.76 -8.15 -22.29
N GLY A 768 3.50 -7.17 -21.77
CA GLY A 768 3.09 -5.78 -21.75
C GLY A 768 1.65 -5.60 -21.25
N ARG A 769 0.85 -4.85 -21.98
CA ARG A 769 -0.57 -4.57 -21.70
C ARG A 769 -1.49 -5.30 -22.67
N SER A 770 -1.23 -6.61 -22.89
CA SER A 770 -2.02 -7.45 -23.78
C SER A 770 -3.47 -7.59 -23.31
N GLU A 771 -4.38 -7.96 -24.23
CA GLU A 771 -5.79 -8.21 -23.89
C GLU A 771 -5.95 -9.27 -22.78
N LYS A 772 -5.13 -10.33 -22.83
CA LYS A 772 -5.12 -11.36 -21.80
C LYS A 772 -4.74 -10.77 -20.43
N TRP A 773 -3.72 -9.91 -20.37
CA TRP A 773 -3.35 -9.24 -19.13
C TRP A 773 -4.50 -8.35 -18.61
N LYS A 774 -5.14 -7.55 -19.47
CA LYS A 774 -6.28 -6.70 -19.09
C LYS A 774 -7.42 -7.50 -18.47
N GLN A 775 -7.79 -8.62 -19.08
CA GLN A 775 -8.82 -9.51 -18.54
C GLN A 775 -8.42 -10.08 -17.17
N ASN A 776 -7.19 -10.55 -17.05
CA ASN A 776 -6.68 -11.17 -15.83
C ASN A 776 -6.68 -10.19 -14.64
N VAL A 777 -6.21 -8.95 -14.84
CA VAL A 777 -6.14 -7.97 -13.74
C VAL A 777 -7.51 -7.42 -13.33
N LEU A 778 -8.46 -7.28 -14.27
CA LEU A 778 -9.83 -6.89 -13.94
C LEU A 778 -10.58 -7.98 -13.16
N ARG A 779 -10.32 -9.26 -13.50
CA ARG A 779 -10.85 -10.41 -12.77
C ARG A 779 -10.07 -10.66 -11.47
N ASN A 780 -8.83 -10.19 -11.39
CA ASN A 780 -7.87 -10.50 -10.32
C ASN A 780 -7.57 -12.00 -10.18
N GLN A 781 -7.76 -12.75 -11.25
CA GLN A 781 -7.49 -14.19 -11.35
C GLN A 781 -7.28 -14.58 -12.81
N VAL A 782 -6.29 -15.45 -13.06
CA VAL A 782 -6.12 -16.10 -14.37
C VAL A 782 -6.89 -17.42 -14.34
N VAL A 783 -7.76 -17.65 -15.28
CA VAL A 783 -8.43 -18.95 -15.47
C VAL A 783 -7.83 -19.64 -16.69
N SER A 784 -7.07 -20.69 -16.44
CA SER A 784 -6.51 -21.55 -17.48
C SER A 784 -7.37 -22.80 -17.65
N THR A 785 -7.61 -23.24 -18.88
CA THR A 785 -8.52 -24.33 -19.19
C THR A 785 -7.80 -25.44 -20.00
N LEU A 786 -7.98 -26.68 -19.57
CA LEU A 786 -7.59 -27.90 -20.28
C LEU A 786 -8.83 -28.74 -20.55
N ASN A 787 -8.93 -29.29 -21.76
CA ASN A 787 -9.96 -30.28 -22.11
C ASN A 787 -9.48 -31.70 -21.76
N TYR A 788 -10.36 -32.49 -21.17
CA TYR A 788 -10.05 -33.87 -20.80
C TYR A 788 -11.29 -34.75 -20.92
N ASN A 789 -11.10 -35.97 -21.46
CA ASN A 789 -12.19 -36.94 -21.57
C ASN A 789 -12.10 -37.94 -20.38
N PHE A 790 -12.99 -37.79 -19.43
CA PHE A 790 -13.08 -38.62 -18.24
C PHE A 790 -13.75 -39.94 -18.56
N GLN A 791 -12.98 -41.06 -18.53
CA GLN A 791 -13.41 -42.36 -18.97
C GLN A 791 -14.22 -43.14 -17.95
N GLU A 792 -13.98 -42.90 -16.65
CA GLU A 792 -14.54 -43.69 -15.56
C GLU A 792 -15.10 -42.78 -14.46
N VAL A 793 -16.15 -43.23 -13.77
CA VAL A 793 -16.67 -42.65 -12.53
C VAL A 793 -15.82 -43.14 -11.35
N GLY A 794 -15.70 -42.37 -10.30
CA GLY A 794 -14.95 -42.71 -9.09
C GLY A 794 -13.94 -41.67 -8.67
N ASN A 795 -12.98 -42.09 -7.88
CA ASN A 795 -11.92 -41.20 -7.39
C ASN A 795 -10.95 -40.82 -8.52
N VAL A 796 -10.74 -39.55 -8.68
CA VAL A 796 -9.75 -38.95 -9.58
C VAL A 796 -8.78 -38.14 -8.76
N GLU A 797 -7.51 -38.43 -8.92
CA GLU A 797 -6.41 -37.64 -8.39
C GLU A 797 -6.01 -36.59 -9.43
N LEU A 798 -6.11 -35.31 -9.06
CA LEU A 798 -5.65 -34.20 -9.86
C LEU A 798 -4.42 -33.58 -9.21
N THR A 799 -3.29 -33.52 -9.91
CA THR A 799 -2.06 -32.91 -9.42
C THR A 799 -1.67 -31.74 -10.31
N VAL A 800 -1.32 -30.60 -9.67
CA VAL A 800 -0.74 -29.42 -10.33
C VAL A 800 0.71 -29.30 -9.88
N GLN A 801 1.65 -29.35 -10.84
CA GLN A 801 3.09 -29.23 -10.58
C GLN A 801 3.62 -27.92 -11.14
N SER A 802 4.28 -27.14 -10.30
CA SER A 802 4.94 -25.91 -10.72
C SER A 802 6.20 -26.19 -11.54
N LEU A 803 6.30 -25.60 -12.73
CA LEU A 803 7.49 -25.65 -13.60
C LEU A 803 8.32 -24.36 -13.55
N SER A 804 7.74 -23.29 -13.00
CA SER A 804 8.38 -21.99 -12.81
C SER A 804 8.34 -21.59 -11.32
N PRO A 805 9.24 -20.74 -10.84
CA PRO A 805 9.13 -20.18 -9.49
C PRO A 805 7.89 -19.27 -9.38
N HIS A 806 7.37 -19.15 -8.16
CA HIS A 806 6.27 -18.21 -7.83
C HIS A 806 4.94 -18.45 -8.53
N ILE A 807 4.62 -19.71 -8.89
CA ILE A 807 3.26 -20.07 -9.29
C ILE A 807 2.37 -19.96 -8.04
N ILE A 808 1.32 -19.15 -8.11
CA ILE A 808 0.39 -18.99 -7.00
C ILE A 808 -0.97 -19.52 -7.43
N LEU A 809 -1.28 -20.73 -6.92
CA LEU A 809 -2.52 -21.44 -7.21
C LEU A 809 -3.62 -20.97 -6.27
N ASP A 810 -4.79 -20.72 -6.82
CA ASP A 810 -5.93 -20.17 -6.08
C ASP A 810 -7.09 -21.17 -5.96
N GLN A 811 -7.66 -21.58 -7.10
CA GLN A 811 -8.83 -22.45 -7.12
C GLN A 811 -8.74 -23.43 -8.30
N ILE A 812 -9.45 -24.54 -8.20
CA ILE A 812 -9.56 -25.55 -9.26
C ILE A 812 -11.02 -25.93 -9.45
N MET A 813 -11.41 -26.19 -10.72
CA MET A 813 -12.73 -26.69 -11.07
C MET A 813 -12.65 -27.79 -12.14
N ILE A 814 -13.43 -28.84 -11.96
CA ILE A 814 -13.68 -29.86 -12.98
C ILE A 814 -15.16 -29.78 -13.37
N THR A 815 -15.39 -29.71 -14.69
CA THR A 815 -16.73 -29.81 -15.27
C THR A 815 -16.78 -30.98 -16.25
N VAL A 816 -17.80 -31.85 -16.17
CA VAL A 816 -18.03 -32.93 -17.15
C VAL A 816 -19.41 -32.77 -17.75
N GLY A 817 -19.47 -32.63 -19.08
CA GLY A 817 -20.67 -32.30 -19.83
C GLY A 817 -20.64 -30.87 -20.37
N GLU A 818 -21.79 -30.23 -20.46
CA GLU A 818 -21.90 -28.85 -20.92
C GLU A 818 -21.15 -27.88 -20.01
N GLU A 819 -20.51 -26.87 -20.60
CA GLU A 819 -19.80 -25.85 -19.87
C GLU A 819 -20.80 -24.97 -19.13
N VAL A 820 -20.46 -24.64 -17.87
CA VAL A 820 -21.29 -23.79 -17.01
C VAL A 820 -20.70 -22.37 -16.94
N PRO A 821 -21.52 -21.34 -17.06
CA PRO A 821 -21.06 -19.97 -16.84
C PRO A 821 -20.90 -19.69 -15.35
N PHE A 822 -19.78 -19.06 -14.98
CA PHE A 822 -19.51 -18.64 -13.62
C PHE A 822 -18.56 -17.44 -13.63
N TYR A 823 -18.66 -16.61 -12.64
CA TYR A 823 -17.63 -15.63 -12.33
C TYR A 823 -16.73 -16.14 -11.18
N GLU A 824 -17.33 -16.61 -10.10
CA GLU A 824 -16.62 -17.23 -8.98
C GLU A 824 -16.65 -18.75 -9.12
N PHE A 825 -15.53 -19.41 -8.82
CA PHE A 825 -15.51 -20.88 -8.77
C PHE A 825 -16.55 -21.34 -7.73
N PRO A 826 -17.47 -22.26 -8.08
CA PRO A 826 -18.55 -22.68 -7.22
C PRO A 826 -18.05 -23.66 -6.14
N VAL A 827 -17.09 -23.21 -5.33
CA VAL A 827 -16.48 -24.00 -4.25
C VAL A 827 -17.53 -24.32 -3.19
N GLN A 828 -17.66 -25.57 -2.83
CA GLN A 828 -18.52 -25.99 -1.72
C GLN A 828 -17.69 -25.96 -0.42
N MET A 829 -18.24 -25.35 0.63
CA MET A 829 -17.61 -25.42 1.94
C MET A 829 -17.45 -26.88 2.37
N LYS A 830 -16.28 -27.19 2.91
CA LYS A 830 -15.99 -28.52 3.47
C LYS A 830 -16.92 -28.86 4.63
#